data_f1919db4212df8fcf4908b1f183eb9ea
#
_entry.id   f1919db4212df8fcf4908b1f183eb9ea
#
_cell.length_a   1.000
_cell.length_b   1.000
_cell.length_c   1.000
_cell.angle_alpha   90.00
_cell.angle_beta   90.00
_cell.angle_gamma   90.00
#
_symmetry.space_group_name_H-M   'P 1'
#
loop_
_entity.id
_entity.type
_entity.pdbx_description
1 polymer ?
#
loop_
_entity_poly.entity_id
_entity_poly.type
_entity_poly.pdbx_seq_one_letter_code
_entity_poly.pdbx_strand_id
1 'polypeptide(L)'
;MTLPYGTKEIEASYLGYTSQRIKLTATNDYYIALQPSTELLDEVVVTGYQTISKERATGAFSKVDAKKLETQRLSDMGSMLEGRVAGYSDGKIRGVTSMNGLTTPLYVIDGFPVEKTTNDGYGNWIESVPDLNMEDIESITVLKDAAATSIYGARAANGVVVITTKRAKKDELNVSFSATLAVQPYDTYADKYLAGSSTMVELEREWARQNPHLSGDNVQSYAQTVLDNMSYSSLGIRNILNYYAGHISRDQMESNLTNLASQGYRYYRDIEKYGKRNPFSQQYNLNIGKGTEKNTFNASVSYRNNQLEDKYSENRTIGINLQNSTKMTSWLTLDVGTYLNYGKGTTQSFNLFSPGYTYMPYNGLVNGDGTYYTNTEEERYSLYNLNLLHNNGLYNLDITPLDEIKMNQTKNRDFSNRTFARLTFKFTDWLKYTASFQYEYAEYKTEQLKSKDSYEVRNKVNTFSTSNNDGTSTFALPYGNIFFTSSNTTHAYNFRQQLDFNKTFADVHDVTMILGTETRENKLEYNDRTLYNYDPQLLTYSLIDAGALSNFRGQWGYASFGQQNFAYIRELINRYVSVYSNAAYTYDGKYMVSGSIRWDKTNLFSTGSKYQKRPIWSVGAGWNVDREKFFHVSWVNMLKLRASYGIGGNIAKNSAPYMIAYYSNNNQVGGIQGTISSRPNPNLRWEKTTTLNVGVDFALLGNRLNGSIEYYNKRGTDLLANTNGVPTEGWGYSTYSINNGKMTNQGFELTLSGDVIRNNDWNWNISGVLGYNKNKVTYINVEAPVSYLVIDYPTAYPRVGNPYNAIYGYQWAGLSETGTPQVYDAKGNLYTDMTPPEIEDLVYLGTTVPVYNGSINTNLRWKNWELAVQFLFEGGHKMRNTNVAFIGSGMSPVSKDIENRWREPGDEAYTDVPRYISTESELYNYNYENMYAYSSINVLDATNWRLRNLSLTYRIPASVCHKLYVKNARIMLGMENVFMVAKSSNAKYLLGGYAKPNYLCGVYLNF
;
A
#
# COMPACT_ATOMS: atom_id res chain seq x y z
N MET A 1 -10.29 14.65 -48.69
CA MET A 1 -11.52 13.87 -48.44
C MET A 1 -12.26 13.71 -49.76
N THR A 2 -12.57 12.48 -50.21
CA THR A 2 -13.35 12.26 -51.43
C THR A 2 -14.80 12.09 -51.00
N LEU A 3 -15.68 12.97 -51.51
CA LEU A 3 -17.10 12.93 -51.18
C LEU A 3 -17.89 12.18 -52.28
N PRO A 4 -18.96 11.48 -51.96
CA PRO A 4 -19.85 10.89 -52.95
C PRO A 4 -20.41 11.92 -53.92
N TYR A 5 -20.58 11.56 -55.21
CA TYR A 5 -21.15 12.45 -56.19
C TYR A 5 -22.56 12.90 -55.81
N GLY A 6 -22.80 14.21 -55.80
CA GLY A 6 -24.09 14.79 -55.43
C GLY A 6 -24.22 15.21 -53.96
N THR A 7 -23.16 15.10 -53.12
CA THR A 7 -23.13 15.63 -51.78
C THR A 7 -23.31 17.14 -51.78
N LYS A 8 -24.34 17.67 -51.15
CA LYS A 8 -24.63 19.12 -51.09
C LYS A 8 -24.18 19.81 -49.80
N GLU A 9 -24.00 19.05 -48.75
CA GLU A 9 -23.61 19.55 -47.44
C GLU A 9 -22.65 18.57 -46.74
N ILE A 10 -21.72 19.10 -45.95
CA ILE A 10 -20.88 18.31 -45.02
C ILE A 10 -21.06 18.85 -43.62
N GLU A 11 -21.01 17.96 -42.65
CA GLU A 11 -20.97 18.34 -41.24
C GLU A 11 -19.56 18.09 -40.72
N ALA A 12 -18.90 19.16 -40.28
CA ALA A 12 -17.64 19.08 -39.60
C ALA A 12 -17.88 19.07 -38.08
N SER A 13 -17.43 18.03 -37.40
CA SER A 13 -17.50 17.90 -35.94
C SER A 13 -16.14 17.55 -35.38
N TYR A 14 -15.83 18.11 -34.25
CA TYR A 14 -14.63 17.79 -33.49
C TYR A 14 -14.96 17.83 -32.01
N LEU A 15 -14.43 16.90 -31.23
CA LEU A 15 -14.71 16.80 -29.80
C LEU A 15 -14.31 18.10 -29.08
N GLY A 16 -15.28 18.73 -28.40
CA GLY A 16 -15.09 20.02 -27.75
C GLY A 16 -15.34 21.23 -28.64
N TYR A 17 -15.91 21.03 -29.84
CA TYR A 17 -16.30 22.10 -30.76
C TYR A 17 -17.74 21.92 -31.22
N THR A 18 -18.42 23.03 -31.50
CA THR A 18 -19.78 23.02 -32.06
C THR A 18 -19.69 22.52 -33.49
N SER A 19 -20.48 21.47 -33.82
CA SER A 19 -20.57 20.97 -35.19
C SER A 19 -21.06 22.08 -36.15
N GLN A 20 -20.41 22.19 -37.29
CA GLN A 20 -20.77 23.18 -38.31
C GLN A 20 -21.19 22.48 -39.59
N ARG A 21 -22.40 22.79 -40.10
CA ARG A 21 -22.87 22.33 -41.41
C ARG A 21 -22.47 23.35 -42.47
N ILE A 22 -21.86 22.88 -43.54
CA ILE A 22 -21.33 23.67 -44.62
C ILE A 22 -21.97 23.21 -45.92
N LYS A 23 -22.58 24.14 -46.64
CA LYS A 23 -23.07 23.88 -48.00
C LYS A 23 -21.86 23.89 -48.95
N LEU A 24 -21.73 22.81 -49.72
CA LEU A 24 -20.67 22.72 -50.70
C LEU A 24 -21.00 23.60 -51.89
N THR A 25 -20.02 24.43 -52.27
CA THR A 25 -20.03 25.26 -53.47
C THR A 25 -19.05 24.69 -54.51
N ALA A 26 -18.86 25.34 -55.64
CA ALA A 26 -17.95 24.91 -56.67
C ALA A 26 -16.47 25.02 -56.38
N THR A 27 -16.11 25.38 -55.13
CA THR A 27 -14.71 25.46 -54.63
C THR A 27 -14.27 24.14 -54.08
N ASN A 28 -13.04 23.70 -54.35
CA ASN A 28 -12.49 22.42 -53.86
C ASN A 28 -11.85 22.52 -52.46
N ASP A 29 -11.65 23.71 -51.91
CA ASP A 29 -11.01 23.94 -50.63
C ASP A 29 -11.95 24.69 -49.70
N TYR A 30 -12.20 24.10 -48.52
CA TYR A 30 -13.02 24.69 -47.47
C TYR A 30 -12.18 24.87 -46.21
N TYR A 31 -12.08 26.11 -45.72
CA TYR A 31 -11.53 26.42 -44.42
C TYR A 31 -12.68 26.38 -43.38
N ILE A 32 -12.63 25.39 -42.49
CA ILE A 32 -13.67 25.20 -41.49
C ILE A 32 -13.13 25.56 -40.12
N ALA A 33 -13.51 26.75 -39.64
CA ALA A 33 -13.16 27.17 -38.29
C ALA A 33 -14.27 26.76 -37.32
N LEU A 34 -14.13 25.62 -36.69
CA LEU A 34 -15.06 25.18 -35.66
C LEU A 34 -14.92 26.10 -34.44
N GLN A 35 -16.05 26.56 -33.92
CA GLN A 35 -16.11 27.30 -32.67
C GLN A 35 -15.98 26.32 -31.50
N PRO A 36 -15.13 26.60 -30.48
CA PRO A 36 -15.11 25.79 -29.26
C PRO A 36 -16.53 25.68 -28.71
N SER A 37 -16.98 24.47 -28.45
CA SER A 37 -18.27 24.27 -27.80
C SER A 37 -18.19 24.86 -26.38
N THR A 38 -19.11 25.79 -26.08
CA THR A 38 -19.28 26.31 -24.71
C THR A 38 -20.02 25.32 -23.82
N GLU A 39 -20.58 24.28 -24.41
CA GLU A 39 -21.15 23.18 -23.67
C GLU A 39 -19.97 22.41 -23.03
N LEU A 40 -19.91 22.34 -21.71
CA LEU A 40 -19.29 21.27 -20.94
C LEU A 40 -20.09 20.00 -21.22
N LEU A 41 -20.18 19.70 -22.55
CA LEU A 41 -21.02 18.64 -23.05
C LEU A 41 -20.48 17.32 -22.55
N ASP A 42 -21.34 16.69 -21.76
CA ASP A 42 -21.36 15.28 -21.53
C ASP A 42 -20.09 14.68 -20.87
N GLU A 43 -19.55 15.38 -19.83
CA GLU A 43 -18.74 14.63 -18.87
C GLU A 43 -19.67 13.59 -18.20
N VAL A 44 -19.69 12.43 -18.81
CA VAL A 44 -20.49 11.31 -18.37
C VAL A 44 -19.79 10.66 -17.20
N VAL A 45 -20.49 10.53 -16.09
CA VAL A 45 -20.05 9.83 -14.90
C VAL A 45 -20.52 8.39 -14.99
N VAL A 46 -19.59 7.48 -15.15
CA VAL A 46 -19.86 6.05 -15.08
C VAL A 46 -19.80 5.63 -13.61
N THR A 47 -20.94 5.32 -13.02
CA THR A 47 -21.02 4.83 -11.64
C THR A 47 -20.94 3.31 -11.57
N GLY A 48 -20.65 2.63 -12.68
CA GLY A 48 -20.56 1.17 -12.77
C GLY A 48 -21.90 0.45 -12.89
N TYR A 49 -22.97 0.93 -12.27
CA TYR A 49 -24.35 0.40 -12.43
C TYR A 49 -25.16 1.23 -13.41
N GLN A 50 -24.86 2.49 -13.55
CA GLN A 50 -25.51 3.41 -14.48
C GLN A 50 -24.51 4.47 -14.96
N THR A 51 -24.91 5.15 -16.01
CA THR A 51 -24.20 6.27 -16.60
C THR A 51 -25.06 7.51 -16.47
N ILE A 52 -24.55 8.56 -15.79
CA ILE A 52 -25.28 9.81 -15.52
C ILE A 52 -24.42 10.97 -16.02
N SER A 53 -25.03 11.99 -16.65
CA SER A 53 -24.29 13.22 -16.95
C SER A 53 -23.91 13.95 -15.65
N LYS A 54 -22.75 14.60 -15.62
CA LYS A 54 -22.26 15.37 -14.47
C LYS A 54 -23.26 16.43 -14.02
N GLU A 55 -23.96 17.03 -14.98
CA GLU A 55 -24.99 18.02 -14.71
C GLU A 55 -26.15 17.48 -13.87
N ARG A 56 -26.52 16.19 -14.06
CA ARG A 56 -27.64 15.54 -13.37
C ARG A 56 -27.22 14.81 -12.08
N ALA A 57 -25.93 14.62 -11.87
CA ALA A 57 -25.43 13.93 -10.69
C ALA A 57 -25.51 14.80 -9.44
N THR A 58 -26.09 14.28 -8.36
CA THR A 58 -26.19 14.97 -7.05
C THR A 58 -25.09 14.54 -6.08
N GLY A 59 -24.42 13.42 -6.35
CA GLY A 59 -23.35 12.86 -5.53
C GLY A 59 -21.97 13.50 -5.79
N ALA A 60 -21.05 13.29 -4.84
CA ALA A 60 -19.65 13.72 -4.93
C ALA A 60 -18.80 12.66 -5.65
N PHE A 61 -18.16 13.05 -6.73
CA PHE A 61 -17.25 12.17 -7.47
C PHE A 61 -16.09 12.96 -8.09
N SER A 62 -15.00 12.26 -8.38
CA SER A 62 -13.87 12.77 -9.15
C SER A 62 -13.56 11.82 -10.28
N LYS A 63 -13.39 12.35 -11.50
CA LYS A 63 -13.05 11.55 -12.69
C LYS A 63 -11.63 11.88 -13.14
N VAL A 64 -10.86 10.83 -13.43
CA VAL A 64 -9.50 10.90 -13.99
C VAL A 64 -9.50 10.16 -15.31
N ASP A 65 -9.37 10.89 -16.42
CA ASP A 65 -9.34 10.29 -17.76
C ASP A 65 -7.96 9.75 -18.11
N ALA A 66 -7.91 8.79 -19.04
CA ALA A 66 -6.68 8.14 -19.53
C ALA A 66 -5.58 9.13 -19.89
N LYS A 67 -5.93 10.26 -20.52
CA LYS A 67 -4.98 11.31 -20.91
C LYS A 67 -4.21 11.90 -19.73
N LYS A 68 -4.85 12.04 -18.56
CA LYS A 68 -4.20 12.50 -17.32
C LYS A 68 -3.31 11.42 -16.69
N LEU A 69 -3.56 10.15 -16.98
CA LEU A 69 -2.77 9.01 -16.51
C LEU A 69 -1.55 8.74 -17.38
N GLU A 70 -1.53 9.22 -18.63
CA GLU A 70 -0.46 8.97 -19.61
C GLU A 70 0.93 9.47 -19.21
N THR A 71 1.03 10.41 -18.27
CA THR A 71 2.28 10.97 -17.77
C THR A 71 2.93 10.14 -16.63
N GLN A 72 2.23 9.14 -16.11
CA GLN A 72 2.65 8.26 -15.00
C GLN A 72 2.27 6.81 -15.31
N ARG A 73 3.06 6.11 -16.11
CA ARG A 73 2.63 4.83 -16.66
C ARG A 73 3.13 3.60 -15.91
N LEU A 74 4.17 3.74 -15.11
CA LEU A 74 4.76 2.63 -14.37
C LEU A 74 4.33 2.57 -12.91
N SER A 75 3.69 3.63 -12.40
CA SER A 75 3.16 3.68 -11.04
C SER A 75 1.94 2.76 -10.89
N ASP A 76 1.71 2.28 -9.69
CA ASP A 76 0.47 1.59 -9.34
C ASP A 76 -0.74 2.54 -9.36
N MET A 77 -1.95 1.97 -9.42
CA MET A 77 -3.19 2.75 -9.51
C MET A 77 -3.39 3.69 -8.31
N GLY A 78 -3.03 3.28 -7.10
CA GLY A 78 -3.14 4.11 -5.92
C GLY A 78 -2.29 5.37 -6.04
N SER A 79 -1.03 5.21 -6.39
CA SER A 79 -0.10 6.31 -6.65
C SER A 79 -0.56 7.22 -7.79
N MET A 80 -1.25 6.70 -8.79
CA MET A 80 -1.81 7.50 -9.89
C MET A 80 -2.98 8.38 -9.46
N LEU A 81 -3.76 7.99 -8.45
CA LEU A 81 -4.88 8.77 -7.92
C LEU A 81 -4.43 9.87 -6.97
N GLU A 82 -3.27 9.70 -6.31
CA GLU A 82 -2.71 10.72 -5.43
C GLU A 82 -2.45 12.03 -6.16
N GLY A 83 -2.92 13.11 -5.57
CA GLY A 83 -2.81 14.45 -6.15
C GLY A 83 -3.66 14.68 -7.43
N ARG A 84 -4.55 13.74 -7.81
CA ARG A 84 -5.54 13.94 -8.87
C ARG A 84 -6.97 13.89 -8.35
N VAL A 85 -7.16 13.26 -7.20
CA VAL A 85 -8.46 13.14 -6.52
C VAL A 85 -8.37 13.83 -5.17
N ALA A 86 -9.15 14.90 -4.98
CA ALA A 86 -9.21 15.58 -3.70
C ALA A 86 -9.73 14.63 -2.60
N GLY A 87 -9.07 14.65 -1.42
CA GLY A 87 -9.41 13.77 -0.30
C GLY A 87 -8.94 12.32 -0.46
N TYR A 88 -8.15 11.99 -1.48
CA TYR A 88 -7.49 10.69 -1.63
C TYR A 88 -6.03 10.78 -1.15
N SER A 89 -5.65 9.95 -0.20
CA SER A 89 -4.28 9.85 0.34
C SER A 89 -4.08 8.45 0.92
N ASP A 90 -2.91 7.86 0.71
CA ASP A 90 -2.53 6.55 1.24
C ASP A 90 -3.59 5.46 0.99
N GLY A 91 -4.12 5.40 -0.23
CA GLY A 91 -5.14 4.42 -0.61
C GLY A 91 -6.52 4.63 0.01
N LYS A 92 -6.76 5.72 0.74
CA LYS A 92 -8.01 6.00 1.47
C LYS A 92 -8.72 7.24 0.93
N ILE A 93 -10.05 7.24 1.00
CA ILE A 93 -10.92 8.34 0.55
C ILE A 93 -11.52 9.01 1.79
N ARG A 94 -11.18 10.32 2.01
CA ARG A 94 -11.69 11.11 3.15
C ARG A 94 -11.33 10.53 4.52
N GLY A 95 -10.12 9.98 4.63
CA GLY A 95 -9.54 9.46 5.87
C GLY A 95 -10.05 8.08 6.29
N VAL A 96 -9.75 7.71 7.53
CA VAL A 96 -10.10 6.41 8.13
C VAL A 96 -11.54 6.45 8.64
N THR A 97 -12.38 5.50 8.25
CA THR A 97 -13.82 5.47 8.57
C THR A 97 -14.22 4.29 9.44
N SER A 98 -13.32 3.35 9.70
CA SER A 98 -13.50 2.17 10.55
C SER A 98 -12.33 2.02 11.51
N MET A 99 -12.50 1.25 12.59
CA MET A 99 -11.44 0.90 13.53
C MET A 99 -10.85 -0.48 13.20
N ASN A 100 -11.66 -1.55 13.26
CA ASN A 100 -11.23 -2.92 12.95
C ASN A 100 -11.86 -3.47 11.65
N GLY A 101 -12.70 -2.68 10.95
CA GLY A 101 -13.26 -3.04 9.66
C GLY A 101 -12.37 -2.61 8.50
N LEU A 102 -12.85 -2.82 7.27
CA LEU A 102 -12.14 -2.40 6.05
C LEU A 102 -12.01 -0.87 6.00
N THR A 103 -10.86 -0.39 5.54
CA THR A 103 -10.57 1.04 5.35
C THR A 103 -10.30 1.40 3.89
N THR A 104 -10.08 0.39 3.03
CA THR A 104 -9.83 0.56 1.59
C THR A 104 -11.15 0.76 0.82
N PRO A 105 -11.14 1.50 -0.30
CA PRO A 105 -12.30 1.65 -1.16
C PRO A 105 -12.63 0.35 -1.91
N LEU A 106 -13.88 0.19 -2.32
CA LEU A 106 -14.29 -0.89 -3.20
C LEU A 106 -13.85 -0.58 -4.64
N TYR A 107 -13.23 -1.55 -5.31
CA TYR A 107 -12.89 -1.46 -6.73
C TYR A 107 -13.98 -2.09 -7.60
N VAL A 108 -14.34 -1.41 -8.68
CA VAL A 108 -15.34 -1.87 -9.67
C VAL A 108 -14.74 -1.73 -11.05
N ILE A 109 -14.64 -2.81 -11.82
CA ILE A 109 -14.09 -2.81 -13.18
C ILE A 109 -15.21 -3.18 -14.15
N ASP A 110 -15.50 -2.29 -15.10
CA ASP A 110 -16.57 -2.44 -16.12
C ASP A 110 -17.93 -2.85 -15.52
N GLY A 111 -18.20 -2.32 -14.32
CA GLY A 111 -19.46 -2.54 -13.62
C GLY A 111 -19.49 -3.75 -12.70
N PHE A 112 -18.43 -4.54 -12.58
CA PHE A 112 -18.35 -5.66 -11.66
C PHE A 112 -17.44 -5.33 -10.47
N PRO A 113 -17.89 -5.51 -9.21
CA PRO A 113 -17.04 -5.41 -8.05
C PRO A 113 -15.94 -6.48 -8.07
N VAL A 114 -14.72 -6.06 -7.84
CA VAL A 114 -13.52 -6.92 -7.80
C VAL A 114 -12.90 -6.88 -6.42
N GLU A 115 -12.55 -8.02 -5.87
CA GLU A 115 -11.89 -8.16 -4.59
C GLU A 115 -10.60 -8.96 -4.80
N LYS A 116 -9.46 -8.31 -4.71
CA LYS A 116 -8.18 -9.00 -4.62
C LYS A 116 -7.79 -9.05 -3.15
N THR A 117 -7.80 -10.25 -2.59
CA THR A 117 -7.41 -10.48 -1.19
C THR A 117 -6.00 -11.02 -1.15
N THR A 118 -5.12 -10.37 -0.40
CA THR A 118 -3.74 -10.81 -0.16
C THR A 118 -3.52 -11.01 1.33
N ASN A 119 -2.58 -11.90 1.69
CA ASN A 119 -2.14 -12.07 3.06
C ASN A 119 -1.02 -11.07 3.35
N ASP A 120 -1.08 -10.40 4.49
CA ASP A 120 -0.06 -9.42 4.93
C ASP A 120 1.20 -10.07 5.54
N GLY A 121 1.30 -11.39 5.54
CA GLY A 121 2.37 -12.15 6.17
C GLY A 121 2.18 -12.42 7.67
N TYR A 122 1.24 -11.73 8.31
CA TYR A 122 0.87 -11.92 9.72
C TYR A 122 -0.44 -12.70 9.90
N GLY A 123 -0.96 -13.28 8.81
CA GLY A 123 -2.22 -14.03 8.82
C GLY A 123 -3.47 -13.19 8.61
N ASN A 124 -3.36 -11.87 8.42
CA ASN A 124 -4.50 -11.02 8.11
C ASN A 124 -4.72 -10.94 6.60
N TRP A 125 -5.99 -10.93 6.21
CA TRP A 125 -6.40 -10.77 4.83
C TRP A 125 -6.72 -9.31 4.56
N ILE A 126 -5.91 -8.70 3.70
CA ILE A 126 -6.09 -7.32 3.27
C ILE A 126 -6.60 -7.27 1.83
N GLU A 127 -7.50 -6.34 1.54
CA GLU A 127 -7.90 -6.06 0.17
C GLU A 127 -6.84 -5.18 -0.49
N SER A 128 -6.39 -5.59 -1.66
CA SER A 128 -5.40 -4.89 -2.46
C SER A 128 -6.01 -4.36 -3.75
N VAL A 129 -5.29 -3.43 -4.38
CA VAL A 129 -5.66 -2.89 -5.69
C VAL A 129 -5.65 -4.02 -6.73
N PRO A 130 -6.70 -4.14 -7.57
CA PRO A 130 -6.73 -5.14 -8.63
C PRO A 130 -5.58 -4.97 -9.62
N ASP A 131 -5.00 -6.10 -10.07
CA ASP A 131 -4.03 -6.09 -11.16
C ASP A 131 -4.73 -5.75 -12.47
N LEU A 132 -4.37 -4.61 -13.04
CA LEU A 132 -4.87 -4.14 -14.32
C LEU A 132 -3.75 -3.43 -15.06
N ASN A 133 -3.68 -3.65 -16.37
CA ASN A 133 -2.78 -2.88 -17.20
C ASN A 133 -3.31 -1.44 -17.34
N MET A 134 -2.52 -0.46 -16.90
CA MET A 134 -2.90 0.96 -16.93
C MET A 134 -3.20 1.48 -18.35
N GLU A 135 -2.58 0.86 -19.38
CA GLU A 135 -2.84 1.18 -20.79
C GLU A 135 -4.24 0.79 -21.25
N ASP A 136 -4.91 -0.15 -20.56
CA ASP A 136 -6.27 -0.57 -20.88
C ASP A 136 -7.33 0.34 -20.26
N ILE A 137 -6.95 1.26 -19.37
CA ILE A 137 -7.89 2.15 -18.68
C ILE A 137 -8.30 3.31 -19.58
N GLU A 138 -9.59 3.55 -19.70
CA GLU A 138 -10.18 4.75 -20.33
C GLU A 138 -10.40 5.86 -19.31
N SER A 139 -10.97 5.51 -18.15
CA SER A 139 -11.18 6.46 -17.05
C SER A 139 -11.30 5.77 -15.70
N ILE A 140 -10.97 6.52 -14.65
CA ILE A 140 -11.20 6.13 -13.27
C ILE A 140 -12.14 7.17 -12.65
N THR A 141 -13.27 6.72 -12.08
CA THR A 141 -14.21 7.56 -11.35
C THR A 141 -14.19 7.16 -9.88
N VAL A 142 -13.87 8.12 -9.01
CA VAL A 142 -13.86 7.91 -7.55
C VAL A 142 -15.14 8.50 -6.97
N LEU A 143 -15.98 7.63 -6.39
CA LEU A 143 -17.24 7.97 -5.74
C LEU A 143 -16.99 8.15 -4.24
N LYS A 144 -17.35 9.32 -3.67
CA LYS A 144 -16.88 9.74 -2.35
C LYS A 144 -17.97 9.87 -1.29
N ASP A 145 -19.24 10.04 -1.67
CA ASP A 145 -20.35 10.26 -0.77
C ASP A 145 -21.44 9.17 -0.85
N ALA A 146 -22.40 9.22 0.08
CA ALA A 146 -23.47 8.22 0.14
C ALA A 146 -24.38 8.21 -1.09
N ALA A 147 -24.63 9.36 -1.75
CA ALA A 147 -25.48 9.42 -2.94
C ALA A 147 -24.86 8.68 -4.14
N ALA A 148 -23.53 8.71 -4.22
CA ALA A 148 -22.79 8.02 -5.26
C ALA A 148 -22.48 6.54 -4.90
N THR A 149 -22.35 6.19 -3.61
CA THR A 149 -21.82 4.90 -3.17
C THR A 149 -22.86 3.92 -2.62
N SER A 150 -24.03 4.39 -2.16
CA SER A 150 -25.05 3.55 -1.49
C SER A 150 -25.55 2.37 -2.34
N ILE A 151 -25.55 2.51 -3.67
CA ILE A 151 -25.93 1.43 -4.58
C ILE A 151 -24.97 0.22 -4.51
N TYR A 152 -23.75 0.40 -4.03
CA TYR A 152 -22.75 -0.67 -3.86
C TYR A 152 -22.85 -1.42 -2.53
N GLY A 153 -23.75 -0.96 -1.65
CA GLY A 153 -24.11 -1.66 -0.42
C GLY A 153 -23.11 -1.51 0.73
N ALA A 154 -23.07 -2.54 1.58
CA ALA A 154 -22.36 -2.55 2.83
C ALA A 154 -20.82 -2.58 2.72
N ARG A 155 -20.24 -2.36 1.55
CA ARG A 155 -18.80 -2.32 1.30
C ARG A 155 -18.31 -0.96 0.82
N ALA A 156 -19.22 -0.01 0.67
CA ALA A 156 -18.97 1.24 -0.02
C ALA A 156 -18.85 2.47 0.90
N ALA A 157 -18.83 2.29 2.24
CA ALA A 157 -18.65 3.40 3.19
C ALA A 157 -17.30 4.11 3.05
N ASN A 158 -16.28 3.38 2.58
CA ASN A 158 -14.92 3.89 2.34
C ASN A 158 -14.77 4.56 0.96
N GLY A 159 -15.86 4.62 0.16
CA GLY A 159 -15.83 5.08 -1.22
C GLY A 159 -15.73 3.94 -2.22
N VAL A 160 -15.88 4.27 -3.50
CA VAL A 160 -15.79 3.31 -4.61
C VAL A 160 -14.92 3.87 -5.71
N VAL A 161 -14.00 3.06 -6.22
CA VAL A 161 -13.16 3.36 -7.39
C VAL A 161 -13.68 2.59 -8.58
N VAL A 162 -14.34 3.27 -9.50
CA VAL A 162 -14.91 2.69 -10.71
C VAL A 162 -13.94 2.86 -11.86
N ILE A 163 -13.51 1.76 -12.45
CA ILE A 163 -12.57 1.71 -13.56
C ILE A 163 -13.33 1.31 -14.81
N THR A 164 -13.22 2.11 -15.85
CA THR A 164 -13.75 1.82 -17.17
C THR A 164 -12.58 1.52 -18.09
N THR A 165 -12.65 0.39 -18.81
CA THR A 165 -11.59 0.02 -19.75
C THR A 165 -11.90 0.51 -21.15
N LYS A 166 -10.85 0.67 -21.98
CA LYS A 166 -10.92 1.13 -23.36
C LYS A 166 -11.76 0.20 -24.22
N ARG A 167 -12.62 0.77 -25.04
CA ARG A 167 -13.45 0.08 -26.04
C ARG A 167 -13.18 0.61 -27.43
N ALA A 168 -13.37 -0.23 -28.44
CA ALA A 168 -13.24 0.21 -29.83
C ALA A 168 -14.34 1.22 -30.17
N LYS A 169 -14.00 2.26 -30.92
CA LYS A 169 -14.95 3.22 -31.46
C LYS A 169 -15.59 2.67 -32.72
N LYS A 170 -16.84 3.10 -32.96
CA LYS A 170 -17.58 2.73 -34.20
C LYS A 170 -16.85 3.27 -35.44
N ASP A 171 -16.83 2.43 -36.49
CA ASP A 171 -16.29 2.74 -37.82
C ASP A 171 -14.79 3.16 -37.85
N GLU A 172 -14.03 2.74 -36.84
CA GLU A 172 -12.59 3.02 -36.69
C GLU A 172 -11.82 1.71 -36.48
N LEU A 173 -10.73 1.52 -37.23
CA LEU A 173 -9.65 0.59 -36.90
C LEU A 173 -8.54 1.39 -36.22
N ASN A 174 -8.28 1.05 -34.97
CA ASN A 174 -7.20 1.64 -34.19
C ASN A 174 -6.23 0.55 -33.73
N VAL A 175 -4.98 0.67 -34.13
CA VAL A 175 -3.90 -0.19 -33.66
C VAL A 175 -2.90 0.70 -32.95
N SER A 176 -2.67 0.48 -31.66
CA SER A 176 -1.70 1.24 -30.90
C SER A 176 -0.66 0.34 -30.25
N PHE A 177 0.59 0.78 -30.31
CA PHE A 177 1.74 0.13 -29.67
C PHE A 177 2.42 1.13 -28.75
N SER A 178 2.80 0.68 -27.56
CA SER A 178 3.66 1.45 -26.66
C SER A 178 4.77 0.59 -26.08
N ALA A 179 5.94 1.21 -25.92
CA ALA A 179 7.09 0.64 -25.25
C ALA A 179 7.60 1.65 -24.24
N THR A 180 7.75 1.24 -22.99
CA THR A 180 8.25 2.08 -21.90
C THR A 180 9.38 1.35 -21.17
N LEU A 181 10.47 2.05 -20.95
CA LEU A 181 11.64 1.61 -20.21
C LEU A 181 11.79 2.52 -18.98
N ALA A 182 12.18 1.95 -17.85
CA ALA A 182 12.48 2.71 -16.65
C ALA A 182 13.69 2.13 -15.94
N VAL A 183 14.51 3.01 -15.36
CA VAL A 183 15.66 2.66 -14.53
C VAL A 183 15.74 3.58 -13.33
N GLN A 184 16.00 3.00 -12.16
CA GLN A 184 16.20 3.73 -10.93
C GLN A 184 17.60 3.42 -10.37
N PRO A 185 18.47 4.42 -10.18
CA PRO A 185 19.75 4.19 -9.50
C PRO A 185 19.50 3.74 -8.06
N TYR A 186 20.15 2.66 -7.66
CA TYR A 186 20.08 2.15 -6.29
C TYR A 186 21.18 2.78 -5.42
N ASP A 187 20.85 3.06 -4.18
CA ASP A 187 21.73 3.63 -3.16
C ASP A 187 21.17 3.24 -1.78
N THR A 188 21.99 2.89 -0.83
CA THR A 188 21.56 2.58 0.55
C THR A 188 21.30 3.83 1.38
N TYR A 189 21.86 4.98 0.98
CA TYR A 189 21.83 6.26 1.73
C TYR A 189 22.34 6.17 3.17
N ALA A 190 23.10 5.15 3.51
CA ALA A 190 23.58 4.89 4.86
C ALA A 190 24.30 6.10 5.47
N ASP A 191 25.07 6.84 4.65
CA ASP A 191 25.78 8.07 5.04
C ASP A 191 24.85 9.23 5.44
N LYS A 192 23.55 9.15 5.14
CA LYS A 192 22.56 10.18 5.46
C LYS A 192 21.92 9.98 6.83
N TYR A 193 21.79 8.74 7.29
CA TYR A 193 21.00 8.43 8.48
C TYR A 193 21.68 7.52 9.50
N LEU A 194 22.80 6.88 9.16
CA LEU A 194 23.57 6.02 10.06
C LEU A 194 24.91 6.63 10.41
N ALA A 195 25.40 6.30 11.60
CA ALA A 195 26.75 6.60 12.04
C ALA A 195 27.79 5.82 11.23
N GLY A 196 28.87 6.47 10.87
CA GLY A 196 29.99 5.84 10.14
C GLY A 196 30.95 5.06 11.03
N SER A 197 31.91 4.38 10.41
CA SER A 197 32.90 3.54 11.10
C SER A 197 33.67 4.28 12.18
N SER A 198 34.04 5.55 11.95
CA SER A 198 34.78 6.35 12.94
C SER A 198 33.99 6.58 14.20
N THR A 199 32.71 6.91 14.06
CA THR A 199 31.77 7.12 15.19
C THR A 199 31.52 5.81 15.93
N MET A 200 31.39 4.69 15.22
CA MET A 200 31.19 3.39 15.85
C MET A 200 32.42 3.00 16.70
N VAL A 201 33.65 3.18 16.18
CA VAL A 201 34.88 2.91 16.91
C VAL A 201 35.03 3.85 18.13
N GLU A 202 34.58 5.10 18.03
CA GLU A 202 34.53 6.01 19.16
C GLU A 202 33.61 5.48 20.28
N LEU A 203 32.42 5.00 19.93
CA LEU A 203 31.45 4.38 20.87
C LEU A 203 32.03 3.10 21.50
N GLU A 204 32.75 2.28 20.75
CA GLU A 204 33.42 1.07 21.26
C GLU A 204 34.52 1.41 22.29
N ARG A 205 35.27 2.51 22.07
CA ARG A 205 36.20 3.04 23.05
C ARG A 205 35.50 3.60 24.29
N GLU A 206 34.34 4.21 24.10
CA GLU A 206 33.52 4.75 25.18
C GLU A 206 32.90 3.61 26.00
N TRP A 207 32.44 2.52 25.35
CA TRP A 207 32.03 1.29 26.01
C TRP A 207 33.12 0.74 26.94
N ALA A 208 34.35 0.69 26.46
CA ALA A 208 35.46 0.19 27.26
C ALA A 208 35.78 1.08 28.49
N ARG A 209 35.68 2.41 28.32
CA ARG A 209 35.88 3.35 29.43
C ARG A 209 34.80 3.29 30.50
N GLN A 210 33.58 2.95 30.12
CA GLN A 210 32.41 2.84 31.01
C GLN A 210 32.27 1.45 31.65
N ASN A 211 33.03 0.46 31.20
CA ASN A 211 32.94 -0.90 31.69
C ASN A 211 33.79 -1.03 32.96
N PRO A 212 33.20 -1.17 34.18
CA PRO A 212 33.95 -1.21 35.43
C PRO A 212 34.82 -2.45 35.53
N HIS A 213 34.50 -3.54 34.85
CA HIS A 213 35.24 -4.77 34.85
C HIS A 213 36.54 -4.71 34.03
N LEU A 214 36.75 -3.67 33.22
CA LEU A 214 37.99 -3.39 32.49
C LEU A 214 38.95 -2.53 33.28
N SER A 215 38.75 -2.45 34.61
CA SER A 215 39.63 -1.79 35.61
C SER A 215 39.84 -2.69 36.81
N GLY A 216 41.00 -2.60 37.51
CA GLY A 216 41.32 -3.39 38.71
C GLY A 216 42.03 -4.72 38.43
N ASP A 217 42.12 -5.59 39.46
CA ASP A 217 43.00 -6.76 39.46
C ASP A 217 42.54 -7.94 38.56
N ASN A 218 41.28 -8.01 38.21
CA ASN A 218 40.66 -9.13 37.47
C ASN A 218 40.47 -8.86 35.98
N VAL A 219 40.96 -7.77 35.43
CA VAL A 219 40.75 -7.29 34.07
C VAL A 219 41.08 -8.37 33.03
N GLN A 220 42.21 -9.03 33.14
CA GLN A 220 42.65 -10.04 32.17
C GLN A 220 41.71 -11.26 32.16
N SER A 221 41.31 -11.75 33.34
CA SER A 221 40.39 -12.88 33.48
C SER A 221 39.01 -12.56 32.97
N TYR A 222 38.51 -11.35 33.26
CA TYR A 222 37.23 -10.87 32.72
C TYR A 222 37.28 -10.79 31.21
N ALA A 223 38.26 -10.12 30.64
CA ALA A 223 38.38 -9.96 29.18
C ALA A 223 38.46 -11.34 28.48
N GLN A 224 39.22 -12.29 29.03
CA GLN A 224 39.29 -13.65 28.51
C GLN A 224 37.96 -14.35 28.58
N THR A 225 37.22 -14.25 29.70
CA THR A 225 35.90 -14.85 29.86
C THR A 225 34.88 -14.31 28.85
N VAL A 226 34.89 -12.98 28.60
CA VAL A 226 34.02 -12.35 27.60
C VAL A 226 34.38 -12.82 26.19
N LEU A 227 35.67 -12.98 25.88
CA LEU A 227 36.14 -13.53 24.61
C LEU A 227 35.71 -15.00 24.42
N ASP A 228 35.91 -15.84 25.42
CA ASP A 228 35.56 -17.26 25.40
C ASP A 228 34.04 -17.51 25.27
N ASN A 229 33.27 -16.64 25.89
CA ASN A 229 31.81 -16.69 25.82
C ASN A 229 31.24 -15.99 24.58
N MET A 230 32.07 -15.31 23.76
CA MET A 230 31.63 -14.49 22.65
C MET A 230 30.57 -13.44 23.04
N SER A 231 30.65 -12.95 24.27
CA SER A 231 29.72 -11.97 24.84
C SER A 231 30.11 -10.53 24.43
N TYR A 232 30.46 -10.34 23.19
CA TYR A 232 30.75 -9.05 22.59
C TYR A 232 30.08 -8.93 21.22
N SER A 233 29.79 -7.70 20.80
CA SER A 233 28.95 -7.44 19.65
C SER A 233 29.69 -6.97 18.40
N SER A 234 31.02 -6.68 18.48
CA SER A 234 31.74 -6.08 17.36
C SER A 234 33.22 -6.42 17.32
N LEU A 235 33.86 -6.24 16.13
CA LEU A 235 35.30 -6.44 15.95
C LEU A 235 36.12 -5.39 16.73
N GLY A 236 35.60 -4.18 16.91
CA GLY A 236 36.27 -3.16 17.69
C GLY A 236 36.35 -3.55 19.16
N ILE A 237 35.22 -3.96 19.75
CA ILE A 237 35.18 -4.49 21.12
C ILE A 237 36.10 -5.71 21.26
N ARG A 238 36.07 -6.63 20.29
CA ARG A 238 36.98 -7.80 20.29
C ARG A 238 38.46 -7.37 20.34
N ASN A 239 38.85 -6.37 19.58
CA ASN A 239 40.22 -5.85 19.61
C ASN A 239 40.57 -5.25 20.98
N ILE A 240 39.68 -4.51 21.57
CA ILE A 240 39.84 -3.94 22.92
C ILE A 240 39.99 -5.06 23.96
N LEU A 241 39.11 -6.06 23.94
CA LEU A 241 39.18 -7.21 24.85
C LEU A 241 40.50 -8.02 24.68
N ASN A 242 40.95 -8.24 23.45
CA ASN A 242 42.24 -8.92 23.17
C ASN A 242 43.43 -8.16 23.79
N TYR A 243 43.41 -6.83 23.82
CA TYR A 243 44.42 -6.05 24.52
C TYR A 243 44.35 -6.28 26.04
N TYR A 244 43.14 -6.19 26.63
CA TYR A 244 43.01 -6.41 28.07
C TYR A 244 43.27 -7.86 28.51
N ALA A 245 43.04 -8.84 27.63
CA ALA A 245 43.38 -10.25 27.83
C ALA A 245 44.90 -10.52 27.64
N GLY A 246 45.64 -9.54 27.15
CA GLY A 246 47.09 -9.68 26.93
C GLY A 246 47.49 -10.35 25.62
N HIS A 247 46.57 -10.57 24.69
CA HIS A 247 46.84 -11.24 23.41
C HIS A 247 47.52 -10.33 22.39
N ILE A 248 47.25 -9.02 22.45
CA ILE A 248 47.85 -8.02 21.55
C ILE A 248 48.39 -6.82 22.36
N SER A 249 49.38 -6.10 21.79
CA SER A 249 49.89 -4.88 22.37
C SER A 249 48.88 -3.73 22.21
N ARG A 250 49.06 -2.66 23.00
CA ARG A 250 48.27 -1.43 22.88
C ARG A 250 48.41 -0.80 21.50
N ASP A 251 49.62 -0.74 20.96
CA ASP A 251 49.91 -0.18 19.64
C ASP A 251 49.19 -0.99 18.54
N GLN A 252 49.15 -2.31 18.67
CA GLN A 252 48.42 -3.18 17.75
C GLN A 252 46.91 -2.94 17.85
N MET A 253 46.34 -2.83 19.06
CA MET A 253 44.94 -2.50 19.28
C MET A 253 44.59 -1.16 18.62
N GLU A 254 45.37 -0.11 18.88
CA GLU A 254 45.17 1.23 18.33
C GLU A 254 45.27 1.24 16.80
N SER A 255 46.21 0.52 16.23
CA SER A 255 46.36 0.34 14.77
C SER A 255 45.14 -0.35 14.17
N ASN A 256 44.66 -1.42 14.78
CA ASN A 256 43.48 -2.14 14.34
C ASN A 256 42.21 -1.26 14.40
N LEU A 257 42.01 -0.56 15.52
CA LEU A 257 40.87 0.36 15.68
C LEU A 257 40.87 1.51 14.66
N THR A 258 42.08 2.08 14.40
CA THR A 258 42.27 3.13 13.40
C THR A 258 41.96 2.62 12.00
N ASN A 259 42.36 1.41 11.68
CA ASN A 259 42.00 0.76 10.40
C ASN A 259 40.48 0.57 10.28
N LEU A 260 39.83 0.06 11.32
CA LEU A 260 38.34 -0.06 11.32
C LEU A 260 37.67 1.29 11.13
N ALA A 261 38.10 2.32 11.86
CA ALA A 261 37.56 3.68 11.77
C ALA A 261 37.65 4.27 10.35
N SER A 262 38.69 3.93 9.59
CA SER A 262 38.93 4.43 8.24
C SER A 262 38.02 3.83 7.17
N GLN A 263 37.27 2.75 7.45
CA GLN A 263 36.50 2.01 6.46
C GLN A 263 35.23 2.75 5.99
N GLY A 264 34.77 3.78 6.73
CA GLY A 264 33.60 4.57 6.40
C GLY A 264 32.30 3.73 6.44
N TYR A 265 31.65 3.56 5.30
CA TYR A 265 30.42 2.76 5.14
C TYR A 265 30.66 1.51 4.28
N ARG A 266 31.73 0.77 4.52
CA ARG A 266 32.18 -0.35 3.68
C ARG A 266 31.08 -1.39 3.50
N TYR A 267 30.40 -1.82 4.57
CA TYR A 267 29.35 -2.84 4.51
C TYR A 267 28.23 -2.47 3.55
N TYR A 268 27.76 -1.24 3.60
CA TYR A 268 26.68 -0.73 2.77
C TYR A 268 27.09 -0.59 1.30
N ARG A 269 28.32 -0.14 1.04
CA ARG A 269 28.89 -0.11 -0.32
C ARG A 269 29.03 -1.51 -0.92
N ASP A 270 29.36 -2.50 -0.10
CA ASP A 270 29.45 -3.89 -0.54
C ASP A 270 28.05 -4.44 -0.87
N ILE A 271 27.01 -4.11 -0.06
CA ILE A 271 25.61 -4.43 -0.39
C ILE A 271 25.22 -3.83 -1.74
N GLU A 272 25.49 -2.56 -1.98
CA GLU A 272 25.18 -1.88 -3.24
C GLU A 272 25.83 -2.57 -4.44
N LYS A 273 27.09 -2.89 -4.31
CA LYS A 273 27.90 -3.45 -5.38
C LYS A 273 27.62 -4.93 -5.67
N TYR A 274 27.48 -5.73 -4.61
CA TYR A 274 27.47 -7.19 -4.73
C TYR A 274 26.07 -7.79 -4.49
N GLY A 275 25.25 -7.21 -3.63
CA GLY A 275 23.92 -7.71 -3.29
C GLY A 275 22.80 -7.10 -4.10
N LYS A 276 22.96 -5.86 -4.52
CA LYS A 276 21.91 -5.05 -5.17
C LYS A 276 22.27 -4.71 -6.62
N ARG A 277 21.29 -4.16 -7.33
CA ARG A 277 21.41 -3.62 -8.70
C ARG A 277 20.44 -2.45 -8.87
N ASN A 278 20.62 -1.65 -9.91
CA ASN A 278 19.64 -0.67 -10.32
C ASN A 278 18.37 -1.39 -10.83
N PRO A 279 17.19 -1.18 -10.21
CA PRO A 279 15.93 -1.68 -10.76
C PRO A 279 15.74 -1.24 -12.21
N PHE A 280 15.29 -2.18 -13.03
CA PHE A 280 15.02 -1.93 -14.45
C PHE A 280 13.68 -2.52 -14.85
N SER A 281 12.82 -1.71 -15.42
CA SER A 281 11.48 -2.10 -15.85
C SER A 281 11.30 -1.88 -17.34
N GLN A 282 10.66 -2.85 -18.01
CA GLN A 282 10.28 -2.81 -19.41
C GLN A 282 8.80 -3.14 -19.51
N GLN A 283 8.07 -2.36 -20.27
CA GLN A 283 6.66 -2.62 -20.55
C GLN A 283 6.37 -2.40 -22.03
N TYR A 284 5.69 -3.36 -22.64
CA TYR A 284 5.23 -3.33 -24.02
C TYR A 284 3.74 -3.58 -24.05
N ASN A 285 3.00 -2.78 -24.81
CA ASN A 285 1.55 -2.93 -24.96
C ASN A 285 1.19 -2.83 -26.44
N LEU A 286 0.33 -3.72 -26.87
CA LEU A 286 -0.31 -3.71 -28.18
C LEU A 286 -1.83 -3.72 -27.96
N ASN A 287 -2.53 -2.75 -28.53
CA ASN A 287 -3.98 -2.71 -28.52
C ASN A 287 -4.51 -2.63 -29.96
N ILE A 288 -5.53 -3.44 -30.26
CA ILE A 288 -6.20 -3.50 -31.54
C ILE A 288 -7.71 -3.35 -31.28
N GLY A 289 -8.28 -2.28 -31.77
CA GLY A 289 -9.72 -1.99 -31.67
C GLY A 289 -10.34 -1.83 -33.06
N LYS A 290 -11.46 -2.50 -33.31
CA LYS A 290 -12.26 -2.34 -34.54
C LYS A 290 -13.73 -2.27 -34.18
N GLY A 291 -14.41 -1.27 -34.70
CA GLY A 291 -15.84 -1.09 -34.56
C GLY A 291 -16.55 -1.09 -35.92
N THR A 292 -17.77 -1.62 -35.94
CA THR A 292 -18.76 -1.52 -37.00
C THR A 292 -20.09 -1.11 -36.40
N GLU A 293 -21.12 -0.92 -37.18
CA GLU A 293 -22.49 -0.62 -36.67
C GLU A 293 -23.05 -1.72 -35.74
N LYS A 294 -22.69 -2.98 -36.02
CA LYS A 294 -23.23 -4.13 -35.29
C LYS A 294 -22.26 -4.76 -34.30
N ASN A 295 -20.95 -4.55 -34.46
CA ASN A 295 -19.95 -5.20 -33.61
C ASN A 295 -18.83 -4.25 -33.28
N THR A 296 -18.40 -4.25 -32.02
CA THR A 296 -17.16 -3.61 -31.57
C THR A 296 -16.29 -4.64 -30.88
N PHE A 297 -15.04 -4.73 -31.32
CA PHE A 297 -14.03 -5.65 -30.79
C PHE A 297 -12.81 -4.87 -30.33
N ASN A 298 -12.32 -5.15 -29.12
CA ASN A 298 -11.07 -4.62 -28.60
C ASN A 298 -10.23 -5.76 -28.03
N ALA A 299 -8.96 -5.81 -28.39
CA ALA A 299 -7.98 -6.75 -27.87
C ALA A 299 -6.73 -6.00 -27.46
N SER A 300 -6.24 -6.24 -26.25
CA SER A 300 -4.93 -5.77 -25.84
C SER A 300 -4.07 -6.91 -25.30
N VAL A 301 -2.77 -6.79 -25.56
CA VAL A 301 -1.74 -7.68 -25.01
C VAL A 301 -0.66 -6.79 -24.39
N SER A 302 -0.32 -7.09 -23.15
CA SER A 302 0.75 -6.41 -22.44
C SER A 302 1.81 -7.40 -21.97
N TYR A 303 3.06 -6.98 -22.00
CA TYR A 303 4.18 -7.68 -21.40
C TYR A 303 4.95 -6.72 -20.53
N ARG A 304 5.22 -7.11 -19.28
CA ARG A 304 6.05 -6.35 -18.35
C ARG A 304 7.13 -7.26 -17.77
N ASN A 305 8.36 -6.75 -17.73
CA ASN A 305 9.48 -7.38 -17.06
C ASN A 305 10.13 -6.38 -16.11
N ASN A 306 10.08 -6.68 -14.81
CA ASN A 306 10.66 -5.86 -13.76
C ASN A 306 11.83 -6.63 -13.13
N GLN A 307 13.02 -6.12 -13.29
CA GLN A 307 14.18 -6.51 -12.49
C GLN A 307 14.17 -5.66 -11.23
N LEU A 308 14.04 -6.29 -10.07
CA LEU A 308 13.99 -5.62 -8.79
C LEU A 308 15.39 -5.22 -8.30
N GLU A 309 15.47 -4.45 -7.23
CA GLU A 309 16.73 -3.99 -6.66
C GLU A 309 17.62 -5.12 -6.13
N ASP A 310 17.03 -6.16 -5.54
CA ASP A 310 17.78 -7.34 -5.13
C ASP A 310 18.28 -8.13 -6.35
N LYS A 311 19.57 -8.49 -6.34
CA LYS A 311 20.07 -9.43 -7.35
C LYS A 311 19.26 -10.73 -7.26
N TYR A 312 19.08 -11.39 -8.42
CA TYR A 312 18.27 -12.62 -8.58
C TYR A 312 16.75 -12.44 -8.34
N SER A 313 16.27 -11.19 -8.19
CA SER A 313 14.85 -10.90 -8.05
C SER A 313 14.30 -10.27 -9.31
N GLU A 314 13.30 -10.91 -9.93
CA GLU A 314 12.62 -10.41 -11.12
C GLU A 314 11.15 -10.81 -11.15
N ASN A 315 10.34 -10.06 -11.86
CA ASN A 315 8.94 -10.36 -12.07
C ASN A 315 8.53 -10.07 -13.52
N ARG A 316 7.94 -11.05 -14.17
CA ARG A 316 7.43 -10.98 -15.55
C ARG A 316 5.93 -11.19 -15.55
N THR A 317 5.22 -10.36 -16.27
CA THR A 317 3.77 -10.44 -16.36
C THR A 317 3.32 -10.30 -17.80
N ILE A 318 2.38 -11.15 -18.22
CA ILE A 318 1.65 -11.07 -19.48
C ILE A 318 0.18 -10.83 -19.15
N GLY A 319 -0.38 -9.77 -19.71
CA GLY A 319 -1.80 -9.45 -19.60
C GLY A 319 -2.46 -9.54 -20.99
N ILE A 320 -3.67 -10.08 -21.03
CA ILE A 320 -4.53 -10.13 -22.21
C ILE A 320 -5.91 -9.63 -21.82
N ASN A 321 -6.44 -8.67 -22.56
CA ASN A 321 -7.79 -8.17 -22.40
C ASN A 321 -8.51 -8.26 -23.76
N LEU A 322 -9.60 -9.02 -23.78
CA LEU A 322 -10.43 -9.21 -24.97
C LEU A 322 -11.86 -8.76 -24.62
N GLN A 323 -12.44 -7.92 -25.44
CA GLN A 323 -13.82 -7.46 -25.27
C GLN A 323 -14.52 -7.42 -26.64
N ASN A 324 -15.74 -7.89 -26.65
CA ASN A 324 -16.61 -7.83 -27.81
C ASN A 324 -18.01 -7.39 -27.38
N SER A 325 -18.60 -6.47 -28.13
CA SER A 325 -19.99 -6.08 -28.01
C SER A 325 -20.67 -6.26 -29.37
N THR A 326 -21.70 -7.11 -29.43
CA THR A 326 -22.42 -7.46 -30.65
C THR A 326 -23.89 -7.14 -30.50
N LYS A 327 -24.45 -6.30 -31.37
CA LYS A 327 -25.87 -6.13 -31.55
C LYS A 327 -26.42 -7.31 -32.36
N MET A 328 -26.96 -8.32 -31.65
CA MET A 328 -27.52 -9.52 -32.29
C MET A 328 -28.76 -9.18 -33.07
N THR A 329 -29.62 -8.32 -32.49
CA THR A 329 -30.80 -7.77 -33.10
C THR A 329 -30.96 -6.28 -32.72
N SER A 330 -31.98 -5.59 -33.18
CA SER A 330 -32.27 -4.21 -32.78
C SER A 330 -32.63 -4.07 -31.31
N TRP A 331 -33.05 -5.13 -30.67
CA TRP A 331 -33.49 -5.19 -29.28
C TRP A 331 -32.58 -6.02 -28.36
N LEU A 332 -31.58 -6.75 -28.90
CA LEU A 332 -30.70 -7.60 -28.12
C LEU A 332 -29.22 -7.30 -28.41
N THR A 333 -28.47 -6.96 -27.37
CA THR A 333 -27.00 -6.78 -27.39
C THR A 333 -26.36 -7.79 -26.46
N LEU A 334 -25.30 -8.44 -26.93
CA LEU A 334 -24.42 -9.30 -26.15
C LEU A 334 -23.04 -8.63 -26.00
N ASP A 335 -22.64 -8.38 -24.76
CA ASP A 335 -21.27 -7.99 -24.41
C ASP A 335 -20.58 -9.18 -23.74
N VAL A 336 -19.41 -9.56 -24.22
CA VAL A 336 -18.53 -10.56 -23.60
C VAL A 336 -17.13 -10.00 -23.46
N GLY A 337 -16.46 -10.37 -22.38
CA GLY A 337 -15.07 -9.97 -22.18
C GLY A 337 -14.34 -10.91 -21.26
N THR A 338 -13.02 -10.96 -21.43
CA THR A 338 -12.12 -11.70 -20.58
C THR A 338 -10.86 -10.88 -20.29
N TYR A 339 -10.44 -10.87 -19.04
CA TYR A 339 -9.17 -10.32 -18.56
C TYR A 339 -8.35 -11.46 -18.02
N LEU A 340 -7.23 -11.74 -18.66
CA LEU A 340 -6.30 -12.78 -18.28
C LEU A 340 -4.98 -12.13 -17.89
N ASN A 341 -4.44 -12.48 -16.74
CA ASN A 341 -3.14 -12.05 -16.28
C ASN A 341 -2.33 -13.28 -15.85
N TYR A 342 -1.10 -13.39 -16.32
CA TYR A 342 -0.17 -14.43 -15.92
C TYR A 342 1.14 -13.79 -15.51
N GLY A 343 1.53 -13.98 -14.26
CA GLY A 343 2.77 -13.52 -13.66
C GLY A 343 3.68 -14.69 -13.28
N LYS A 344 4.98 -14.48 -13.42
CA LYS A 344 6.02 -15.37 -12.90
C LYS A 344 7.14 -14.50 -12.34
N GLY A 345 7.49 -14.75 -11.08
CA GLY A 345 8.55 -14.03 -10.39
C GLY A 345 9.53 -14.95 -9.69
N THR A 346 10.71 -14.43 -9.42
CA THR A 346 11.67 -14.98 -8.49
C THR A 346 12.09 -13.86 -7.55
N THR A 347 12.13 -14.12 -6.25
CA THR A 347 12.57 -13.18 -5.22
C THR A 347 13.63 -13.87 -4.37
N GLN A 348 14.78 -13.24 -4.18
CA GLN A 348 15.73 -13.71 -3.19
C GLN A 348 15.18 -13.39 -1.79
N SER A 349 15.39 -14.30 -0.83
CA SER A 349 14.75 -14.22 0.50
C SER A 349 15.75 -13.95 1.63
N PHE A 350 17.06 -13.89 1.35
CA PHE A 350 18.08 -13.60 2.35
C PHE A 350 18.28 -12.09 2.50
N ASN A 351 18.14 -11.57 3.71
CA ASN A 351 18.27 -10.14 3.98
C ASN A 351 19.70 -9.77 4.37
N LEU A 352 20.42 -9.08 3.48
CA LEU A 352 21.76 -8.59 3.76
C LEU A 352 21.84 -7.53 4.86
N PHE A 353 20.74 -6.84 5.19
CA PHE A 353 20.65 -5.92 6.33
C PHE A 353 20.32 -6.64 7.66
N SER A 354 20.08 -7.94 7.61
CA SER A 354 19.86 -8.80 8.77
C SER A 354 20.42 -10.21 8.47
N PRO A 355 21.75 -10.34 8.36
CA PRO A 355 22.39 -11.55 7.84
C PRO A 355 22.44 -12.73 8.85
N GLY A 356 21.85 -12.59 10.02
CA GLY A 356 21.88 -13.59 11.09
C GLY A 356 23.08 -13.44 12.04
N TYR A 357 23.84 -12.37 11.92
CA TYR A 357 24.90 -11.95 12.83
C TYR A 357 24.97 -10.43 12.92
N THR A 358 25.56 -9.90 13.95
CA THR A 358 25.79 -8.47 14.11
C THR A 358 26.91 -7.99 13.19
N TYR A 359 26.67 -6.89 12.49
CA TYR A 359 27.67 -6.24 11.65
C TYR A 359 27.79 -4.75 11.97
N MET A 360 28.92 -4.16 11.59
CA MET A 360 29.21 -2.74 11.74
C MET A 360 29.48 -2.11 10.37
N PRO A 361 29.43 -0.78 10.23
CA PRO A 361 29.72 -0.11 8.96
C PRO A 361 31.09 -0.44 8.37
N TYR A 362 32.07 -0.76 9.19
CA TYR A 362 33.44 -1.14 8.77
C TYR A 362 33.57 -2.59 8.29
N ASN A 363 32.59 -3.47 8.57
CA ASN A 363 32.62 -4.84 8.06
C ASN A 363 32.61 -4.86 6.53
N GLY A 364 33.01 -5.95 5.93
CA GLY A 364 32.90 -6.16 4.48
C GLY A 364 32.14 -7.43 4.15
N LEU A 365 31.60 -7.50 2.95
CA LEU A 365 31.02 -8.72 2.36
C LEU A 365 32.02 -9.40 1.39
N VAL A 366 33.14 -8.73 1.09
CA VAL A 366 34.20 -9.21 0.21
C VAL A 366 35.56 -8.93 0.83
N ASN A 367 36.43 -9.93 0.81
CA ASN A 367 37.78 -9.85 1.32
C ASN A 367 38.71 -9.03 0.36
N GLY A 368 39.92 -8.68 0.82
CA GLY A 368 40.84 -7.91 0.02
C GLY A 368 41.35 -8.62 -1.25
N ASP A 369 41.29 -9.94 -1.29
CA ASP A 369 41.62 -10.80 -2.44
C ASP A 369 40.44 -10.99 -3.41
N GLY A 370 39.26 -10.43 -3.11
CA GLY A 370 38.06 -10.54 -3.92
C GLY A 370 37.18 -11.76 -3.63
N THR A 371 37.54 -12.63 -2.69
CA THR A 371 36.71 -13.74 -2.23
C THR A 371 35.56 -13.21 -1.37
N TYR A 372 34.44 -13.96 -1.31
CA TYR A 372 33.32 -13.59 -0.42
C TYR A 372 33.72 -13.80 1.03
N TYR A 373 33.37 -12.81 1.88
CA TYR A 373 33.55 -12.92 3.30
C TYR A 373 32.62 -13.98 3.89
N THR A 374 33.18 -14.85 4.69
CA THR A 374 32.44 -15.85 5.48
C THR A 374 32.57 -15.48 6.95
N ASN A 375 31.43 -15.27 7.59
CA ASN A 375 31.36 -15.12 9.04
C ASN A 375 31.37 -16.52 9.65
N THR A 376 32.51 -16.90 10.23
CA THR A 376 32.76 -18.28 10.69
C THR A 376 32.12 -18.56 12.04
N GLU A 377 32.04 -19.84 12.43
CA GLU A 377 31.57 -20.26 13.74
C GLU A 377 32.38 -19.64 14.88
N GLU A 378 33.72 -19.56 14.71
CA GLU A 378 34.65 -18.97 15.68
C GLU A 378 34.45 -17.46 15.88
N GLU A 379 33.76 -16.81 14.95
CA GLU A 379 33.41 -15.39 15.07
C GLU A 379 32.06 -15.17 15.77
N ARG A 380 31.26 -16.23 16.02
CA ARG A 380 29.88 -16.11 16.52
C ARG A 380 29.56 -16.91 17.75
N TYR A 381 30.25 -18.03 17.99
CA TYR A 381 29.85 -18.96 19.02
C TYR A 381 30.93 -19.04 20.12
N SER A 382 30.45 -19.16 21.37
CA SER A 382 31.33 -19.37 22.53
C SER A 382 32.12 -20.67 22.38
N LEU A 383 33.26 -20.78 23.09
CA LEU A 383 34.07 -21.99 23.14
C LEU A 383 33.22 -23.22 23.51
N TYR A 384 32.25 -23.07 24.41
CA TYR A 384 31.33 -24.12 24.76
C TYR A 384 30.50 -24.58 23.54
N ASN A 385 29.94 -23.65 22.80
CA ASN A 385 29.13 -23.97 21.61
C ASN A 385 29.99 -24.52 20.48
N LEU A 386 31.22 -24.01 20.28
CA LEU A 386 32.19 -24.56 19.30
C LEU A 386 32.51 -26.02 19.62
N ASN A 387 32.78 -26.31 20.88
CA ASN A 387 33.04 -27.70 21.32
C ASN A 387 31.80 -28.57 21.09
N LEU A 388 30.62 -28.05 21.35
CA LEU A 388 29.35 -28.76 21.06
C LEU A 388 29.17 -29.04 19.57
N LEU A 389 29.47 -28.07 18.71
CA LEU A 389 29.37 -28.22 17.24
C LEU A 389 30.38 -29.24 16.73
N HIS A 390 31.65 -29.14 17.12
CA HIS A 390 32.74 -29.93 16.55
C HIS A 390 32.86 -31.33 17.13
N ASN A 391 32.52 -31.50 18.41
CA ASN A 391 32.72 -32.81 19.11
C ASN A 391 31.49 -33.73 19.00
N ASN A 392 30.31 -33.24 18.60
CA ASN A 392 29.06 -34.02 18.51
C ASN A 392 28.58 -34.26 17.08
N GLY A 393 29.40 -33.97 16.05
CA GLY A 393 29.06 -34.21 14.66
C GLY A 393 27.88 -33.36 14.17
N LEU A 394 27.72 -32.16 14.70
CA LEU A 394 26.73 -31.18 14.20
C LEU A 394 27.19 -30.60 12.87
N TYR A 395 26.24 -30.08 12.08
CA TYR A 395 26.56 -29.42 10.82
C TYR A 395 27.17 -28.05 11.06
N ASN A 396 28.19 -27.71 10.25
CA ASN A 396 28.85 -26.40 10.26
C ASN A 396 27.84 -25.26 10.06
N LEU A 397 28.03 -24.17 10.80
CA LEU A 397 27.12 -23.02 10.79
C LEU A 397 27.72 -21.73 10.22
N ASP A 398 28.81 -21.80 9.46
CA ASP A 398 29.38 -20.67 8.74
C ASP A 398 28.33 -19.97 7.86
N ILE A 399 28.41 -18.64 7.75
CA ILE A 399 27.51 -17.85 6.90
C ILE A 399 28.33 -17.06 5.88
N THR A 400 28.11 -17.32 4.60
CA THR A 400 28.63 -16.49 3.51
C THR A 400 27.45 -15.74 2.89
N PRO A 401 27.18 -14.47 3.30
CA PRO A 401 25.94 -13.76 2.92
C PRO A 401 25.71 -13.66 1.43
N LEU A 402 26.76 -13.48 0.64
CA LEU A 402 26.67 -13.38 -0.82
C LEU A 402 26.41 -14.73 -1.51
N ASP A 403 26.58 -15.86 -0.83
CA ASP A 403 26.12 -17.16 -1.33
C ASP A 403 24.69 -17.47 -0.83
N GLU A 404 24.33 -17.08 0.39
CA GLU A 404 22.98 -17.24 0.93
C GLU A 404 21.91 -16.58 0.03
N ILE A 405 22.20 -15.41 -0.59
CA ILE A 405 21.27 -14.77 -1.54
C ILE A 405 20.98 -15.62 -2.79
N LYS A 406 21.84 -16.60 -3.10
CA LYS A 406 21.62 -17.54 -4.23
C LYS A 406 20.89 -18.81 -3.78
N MET A 407 21.05 -19.22 -2.52
CA MET A 407 20.51 -20.47 -1.96
C MET A 407 19.05 -20.36 -1.53
N ASN A 408 18.58 -19.16 -1.19
CA ASN A 408 17.25 -18.90 -0.63
C ASN A 408 16.41 -18.10 -1.63
N GLN A 409 15.84 -18.78 -2.62
CA GLN A 409 15.00 -18.15 -3.64
C GLN A 409 13.56 -18.62 -3.53
N THR A 410 12.65 -17.67 -3.62
CA THR A 410 11.22 -17.89 -3.69
C THR A 410 10.73 -17.66 -5.12
N LYS A 411 10.07 -18.63 -5.70
CA LYS A 411 9.42 -18.54 -7.02
C LYS A 411 7.94 -18.30 -6.83
N ASN A 412 7.41 -17.29 -7.49
CA ASN A 412 6.00 -16.95 -7.46
C ASN A 412 5.39 -17.13 -8.84
N ARG A 413 4.17 -17.61 -8.88
CA ARG A 413 3.33 -17.68 -10.07
C ARG A 413 1.96 -17.12 -9.73
N ASP A 414 1.50 -16.18 -10.52
CA ASP A 414 0.20 -15.53 -10.40
C ASP A 414 -0.59 -15.76 -11.69
N PHE A 415 -1.77 -16.30 -11.57
CA PHE A 415 -2.70 -16.45 -12.68
C PHE A 415 -4.06 -15.91 -12.27
N SER A 416 -4.63 -15.02 -13.07
CA SER A 416 -5.98 -14.54 -12.86
C SER A 416 -6.75 -14.46 -14.17
N ASN A 417 -7.99 -14.91 -14.15
CA ASN A 417 -8.93 -14.81 -15.26
C ASN A 417 -10.27 -14.30 -14.74
N ARG A 418 -10.75 -13.22 -15.35
CA ARG A 418 -12.11 -12.70 -15.14
C ARG A 418 -12.83 -12.70 -16.48
N THR A 419 -13.86 -13.52 -16.60
CA THR A 419 -14.69 -13.60 -17.80
C THR A 419 -16.10 -13.18 -17.45
N PHE A 420 -16.69 -12.31 -18.28
CA PHE A 420 -18.05 -11.86 -18.11
C PHE A 420 -18.86 -11.96 -19.39
N ALA A 421 -20.16 -12.11 -19.21
CA ALA A 421 -21.16 -11.98 -20.26
C ALA A 421 -22.29 -11.08 -19.78
N ARG A 422 -22.77 -10.20 -20.65
CA ARG A 422 -23.88 -9.30 -20.40
C ARG A 422 -24.85 -9.34 -21.57
N LEU A 423 -26.09 -9.62 -21.28
CA LEU A 423 -27.20 -9.58 -22.24
C LEU A 423 -28.07 -8.35 -21.92
N THR A 424 -28.21 -7.45 -22.86
CA THR A 424 -29.06 -6.27 -22.76
C THR A 424 -30.23 -6.37 -23.71
N PHE A 425 -31.45 -6.42 -23.16
CA PHE A 425 -32.71 -6.43 -23.85
C PHE A 425 -33.28 -5.02 -23.86
N LYS A 426 -33.43 -4.43 -25.02
CA LYS A 426 -34.05 -3.12 -25.23
C LYS A 426 -35.53 -3.33 -25.58
N PHE A 427 -36.42 -3.19 -24.59
CA PHE A 427 -37.86 -3.33 -24.82
C PHE A 427 -38.42 -2.11 -25.54
N THR A 428 -37.97 -0.92 -25.13
CA THR A 428 -38.27 0.37 -25.73
C THR A 428 -37.04 1.25 -25.65
N ASP A 429 -37.08 2.48 -26.20
CA ASP A 429 -35.97 3.43 -26.07
C ASP A 429 -35.72 3.88 -24.62
N TRP A 430 -36.75 3.80 -23.78
CA TRP A 430 -36.72 4.23 -22.38
C TRP A 430 -36.70 3.08 -21.37
N LEU A 431 -36.83 1.81 -21.79
CA LEU A 431 -36.85 0.64 -20.90
C LEU A 431 -35.93 -0.47 -21.42
N LYS A 432 -34.97 -0.83 -20.61
CA LYS A 432 -34.00 -1.90 -20.88
C LYS A 432 -33.93 -2.86 -19.71
N TYR A 433 -33.67 -4.14 -19.99
CA TYR A 433 -33.34 -5.14 -19.00
C TYR A 433 -31.94 -5.68 -19.31
N THR A 434 -31.12 -5.78 -18.28
CA THR A 434 -29.75 -6.27 -18.41
C THR A 434 -29.50 -7.43 -17.43
N ALA A 435 -29.10 -8.59 -17.96
CA ALA A 435 -28.60 -9.72 -17.20
C ALA A 435 -27.08 -9.81 -17.37
N SER A 436 -26.33 -9.82 -16.28
CA SER A 436 -24.87 -9.84 -16.29
C SER A 436 -24.36 -10.96 -15.42
N PHE A 437 -23.40 -11.72 -15.91
CA PHE A 437 -22.72 -12.79 -15.19
C PHE A 437 -21.22 -12.60 -15.31
N GLN A 438 -20.50 -12.77 -14.21
CA GLN A 438 -19.03 -12.82 -14.19
C GLN A 438 -18.59 -14.01 -13.38
N TYR A 439 -17.57 -14.69 -13.88
CA TYR A 439 -16.77 -15.67 -13.17
C TYR A 439 -15.33 -15.19 -13.09
N GLU A 440 -14.75 -15.31 -11.91
CA GLU A 440 -13.36 -15.02 -11.64
C GLU A 440 -12.67 -16.23 -11.04
N TYR A 441 -11.52 -16.56 -11.61
CA TYR A 441 -10.58 -17.55 -11.08
C TYR A 441 -9.23 -16.87 -10.92
N ALA A 442 -8.66 -16.95 -9.73
CA ALA A 442 -7.30 -16.48 -9.47
C ALA A 442 -6.54 -17.53 -8.66
N GLU A 443 -5.29 -17.80 -9.03
CA GLU A 443 -4.35 -18.65 -8.31
C GLU A 443 -3.04 -17.89 -8.10
N TYR A 444 -2.62 -17.79 -6.86
CA TYR A 444 -1.29 -17.32 -6.49
C TYR A 444 -0.52 -18.47 -5.87
N LYS A 445 0.56 -18.91 -6.50
CA LYS A 445 1.40 -20.01 -6.05
C LYS A 445 2.79 -19.53 -5.71
N THR A 446 3.27 -19.90 -4.51
CA THR A 446 4.63 -19.65 -4.03
C THR A 446 5.34 -20.98 -3.87
N GLU A 447 6.57 -21.08 -4.34
CA GLU A 447 7.46 -22.20 -4.18
C GLU A 447 8.82 -21.69 -3.66
N GLN A 448 9.24 -22.14 -2.48
CA GLN A 448 10.53 -21.82 -1.91
C GLN A 448 11.34 -23.09 -1.66
N LEU A 449 12.47 -23.19 -2.33
CA LEU A 449 13.44 -24.24 -2.08
C LEU A 449 14.59 -23.64 -1.27
N LYS A 450 14.68 -24.03 0.00
CA LYS A 450 15.82 -23.71 0.87
C LYS A 450 16.85 -24.80 0.70
N SER A 451 18.04 -24.42 0.23
CA SER A 451 19.15 -25.35 0.06
C SER A 451 19.57 -25.95 1.39
N LYS A 452 19.88 -27.25 1.39
CA LYS A 452 20.48 -27.95 2.55
C LYS A 452 21.77 -27.25 3.03
N ASP A 453 22.51 -26.61 2.10
CA ASP A 453 23.78 -25.94 2.36
C ASP A 453 23.59 -24.51 2.91
N SER A 454 22.35 -24.01 3.00
CA SER A 454 22.09 -22.71 3.63
C SER A 454 22.24 -22.80 5.15
N TYR A 455 22.66 -21.70 5.74
CA TYR A 455 22.77 -21.57 7.18
C TYR A 455 21.45 -21.93 7.91
N GLU A 456 20.33 -21.42 7.38
CA GLU A 456 19.01 -21.65 7.99
C GLU A 456 18.69 -23.15 8.10
N VAL A 457 18.97 -23.93 7.06
CA VAL A 457 18.66 -25.37 7.06
C VAL A 457 19.60 -26.12 7.98
N ARG A 458 20.90 -25.84 7.91
CA ARG A 458 21.90 -26.47 8.79
C ARG A 458 21.63 -26.19 10.26
N ASN A 459 21.35 -24.95 10.62
CA ASN A 459 21.00 -24.56 11.99
C ASN A 459 19.69 -25.24 12.46
N LYS A 460 18.68 -25.30 11.60
CA LYS A 460 17.42 -25.97 11.90
C LYS A 460 17.60 -27.46 12.16
N VAL A 461 18.40 -28.13 11.37
CA VAL A 461 18.70 -29.57 11.55
C VAL A 461 19.47 -29.78 12.86
N ASN A 462 20.47 -28.96 13.17
CA ASN A 462 21.22 -28.99 14.44
C ASN A 462 20.30 -28.81 15.65
N THR A 463 19.29 -27.91 15.55
CA THR A 463 18.33 -27.67 16.65
C THR A 463 17.53 -28.95 17.00
N PHE A 464 17.21 -29.77 15.98
CA PHE A 464 16.48 -31.02 16.17
C PHE A 464 17.43 -32.24 16.29
N SER A 465 18.51 -32.13 17.08
CA SER A 465 19.49 -33.18 17.32
C SER A 465 19.63 -33.52 18.79
N THR A 466 19.99 -34.79 19.07
CA THR A 466 20.37 -35.28 20.39
C THR A 466 21.73 -35.91 20.33
N SER A 467 22.53 -35.76 21.39
CA SER A 467 23.87 -36.40 21.51
C SER A 467 23.73 -37.87 21.81
N ASN A 468 24.54 -38.69 21.20
CA ASN A 468 24.63 -40.15 21.47
C ASN A 468 25.72 -40.54 22.49
N ASN A 469 26.39 -39.55 23.09
CA ASN A 469 27.52 -39.73 24.04
C ASN A 469 28.78 -40.44 23.46
N ASP A 470 28.84 -40.67 22.17
CA ASP A 470 29.97 -41.27 21.42
C ASP A 470 30.61 -40.27 20.42
N GLY A 471 30.28 -39.00 20.53
CA GLY A 471 30.71 -37.95 19.59
C GLY A 471 29.86 -37.87 18.32
N THR A 472 28.74 -38.61 18.26
CA THR A 472 27.79 -38.53 17.14
C THR A 472 26.47 -37.91 17.59
N SER A 473 25.65 -37.50 16.62
CA SER A 473 24.31 -36.98 16.86
C SER A 473 23.25 -37.79 16.11
N THR A 474 22.09 -37.94 16.75
CA THR A 474 20.86 -38.36 16.08
C THR A 474 20.04 -37.15 15.73
N PHE A 475 19.68 -37.02 14.45
CA PHE A 475 18.89 -35.91 13.94
C PHE A 475 17.43 -36.32 13.73
N ALA A 476 16.54 -35.76 14.55
CA ALA A 476 15.10 -35.99 14.40
C ALA A 476 14.54 -35.31 13.15
N LEU A 477 15.18 -34.24 12.67
CA LEU A 477 14.95 -33.65 11.39
C LEU A 477 16.07 -34.04 10.41
N PRO A 478 15.79 -34.84 9.35
CA PRO A 478 16.84 -35.31 8.44
C PRO A 478 17.44 -34.15 7.63
N TYR A 479 18.75 -34.20 7.40
CA TYR A 479 19.48 -33.22 6.61
C TYR A 479 19.11 -33.32 5.13
N GLY A 480 18.67 -32.20 4.54
CA GLY A 480 18.27 -32.13 3.14
C GLY A 480 17.59 -30.81 2.87
N ASN A 481 17.27 -30.54 1.62
CA ASN A 481 16.57 -29.31 1.27
C ASN A 481 15.18 -29.24 1.93
N ILE A 482 14.73 -28.03 2.25
CA ILE A 482 13.36 -27.78 2.71
C ILE A 482 12.59 -27.13 1.56
N PHE A 483 11.49 -27.77 1.15
CA PHE A 483 10.64 -27.25 0.09
C PHE A 483 9.28 -26.80 0.65
N PHE A 484 9.04 -25.50 0.59
CA PHE A 484 7.78 -24.88 0.96
C PHE A 484 6.97 -24.54 -0.29
N THR A 485 5.69 -24.85 -0.28
CA THR A 485 4.73 -24.45 -1.32
C THR A 485 3.46 -23.92 -0.68
N SER A 486 2.98 -22.81 -1.21
CA SER A 486 1.72 -22.17 -0.83
C SER A 486 0.88 -21.95 -2.10
N SER A 487 -0.41 -22.26 -2.02
CA SER A 487 -1.36 -22.01 -3.10
C SER A 487 -2.60 -21.32 -2.53
N ASN A 488 -2.89 -20.12 -3.05
CA ASN A 488 -4.10 -19.36 -2.77
C ASN A 488 -4.97 -19.37 -4.01
N THR A 489 -6.13 -20.00 -3.94
CA THR A 489 -7.07 -20.11 -5.06
C THR A 489 -8.36 -19.36 -4.74
N THR A 490 -8.78 -18.48 -5.61
CA THR A 490 -10.02 -17.73 -5.50
C THR A 490 -10.98 -18.12 -6.62
N HIS A 491 -12.21 -18.44 -6.24
CA HIS A 491 -13.35 -18.61 -7.15
C HIS A 491 -14.41 -17.59 -6.78
N ALA A 492 -14.80 -16.73 -7.72
CA ALA A 492 -15.84 -15.75 -7.48
C ALA A 492 -16.89 -15.75 -8.58
N TYR A 493 -18.14 -15.68 -8.18
CA TYR A 493 -19.30 -15.57 -9.08
C TYR A 493 -20.06 -14.29 -8.78
N ASN A 494 -20.46 -13.59 -9.80
CA ASN A 494 -21.37 -12.45 -9.70
C ASN A 494 -22.47 -12.60 -10.76
N PHE A 495 -23.71 -12.61 -10.32
CA PHE A 495 -24.88 -12.56 -11.19
C PHE A 495 -25.75 -11.38 -10.82
N ARG A 496 -25.99 -10.51 -11.78
CA ARG A 496 -26.81 -9.30 -11.60
C ARG A 496 -27.88 -9.20 -12.67
N GLN A 497 -29.07 -8.83 -12.25
CA GLN A 497 -30.21 -8.50 -13.10
C GLN A 497 -30.63 -7.07 -12.81
N GLN A 498 -30.86 -6.28 -13.84
CA GLN A 498 -31.19 -4.86 -13.71
C GLN A 498 -32.18 -4.43 -14.76
N LEU A 499 -33.16 -3.66 -14.32
CA LEU A 499 -34.11 -2.95 -15.17
C LEU A 499 -33.72 -1.47 -15.16
N ASP A 500 -33.51 -0.89 -16.32
CA ASP A 500 -33.15 0.51 -16.54
C ASP A 500 -34.33 1.22 -17.20
N PHE A 501 -34.82 2.27 -16.52
CA PHE A 501 -35.82 3.19 -17.01
C PHE A 501 -35.19 4.57 -17.19
N ASN A 502 -35.32 5.17 -18.38
CA ASN A 502 -34.85 6.53 -18.68
C ASN A 502 -35.77 7.19 -19.68
N LYS A 503 -36.58 8.16 -19.22
CA LYS A 503 -37.56 8.83 -20.05
C LYS A 503 -37.69 10.31 -19.69
N THR A 504 -37.72 11.14 -20.73
CA THR A 504 -38.10 12.55 -20.64
C THR A 504 -39.59 12.68 -20.97
N PHE A 505 -40.36 13.34 -20.10
CA PHE A 505 -41.76 13.64 -20.30
C PHE A 505 -41.90 15.15 -20.50
N ALA A 506 -42.77 15.52 -21.44
CA ALA A 506 -43.08 16.93 -21.78
C ALA A 506 -41.83 17.79 -22.00
N ASP A 507 -40.71 17.19 -22.44
CA ASP A 507 -39.37 17.80 -22.70
C ASP A 507 -38.70 18.51 -21.50
N VAL A 508 -39.29 18.47 -20.30
CA VAL A 508 -38.80 19.15 -19.10
C VAL A 508 -38.69 18.23 -17.88
N HIS A 509 -39.28 17.06 -17.89
CA HIS A 509 -39.29 16.11 -16.78
C HIS A 509 -38.42 14.90 -17.11
N ASP A 510 -37.17 14.89 -16.72
CA ASP A 510 -36.30 13.75 -16.91
C ASP A 510 -36.37 12.80 -15.71
N VAL A 511 -36.76 11.56 -15.95
CA VAL A 511 -36.81 10.48 -14.95
C VAL A 511 -35.85 9.37 -15.34
N THR A 512 -34.93 9.06 -14.47
CA THR A 512 -34.02 7.92 -14.59
C THR A 512 -34.17 7.03 -13.36
N MET A 513 -34.40 5.73 -13.55
CA MET A 513 -34.54 4.77 -12.47
C MET A 513 -33.86 3.45 -12.83
N ILE A 514 -33.23 2.82 -11.86
CA ILE A 514 -32.78 1.44 -11.94
C ILE A 514 -33.37 0.63 -10.80
N LEU A 515 -33.68 -0.62 -11.08
CA LEU A 515 -34.10 -1.62 -10.11
C LEU A 515 -33.32 -2.90 -10.41
N GLY A 516 -32.70 -3.49 -9.42
CA GLY A 516 -31.91 -4.68 -9.69
C GLY A 516 -31.71 -5.60 -8.49
N THR A 517 -31.25 -6.80 -8.81
CA THR A 517 -30.82 -7.83 -7.86
C THR A 517 -29.40 -8.25 -8.20
N GLU A 518 -28.65 -8.60 -7.17
CA GLU A 518 -27.27 -9.09 -7.30
C GLU A 518 -27.05 -10.25 -6.34
N THR A 519 -26.48 -11.35 -6.86
CA THR A 519 -26.04 -12.49 -6.07
C THR A 519 -24.55 -12.67 -6.31
N ARG A 520 -23.79 -12.83 -5.24
CA ARG A 520 -22.33 -12.98 -5.32
C ARG A 520 -21.84 -14.01 -4.32
N GLU A 521 -20.87 -14.81 -4.74
CA GLU A 521 -20.07 -15.67 -3.89
C GLU A 521 -18.59 -15.45 -4.20
N ASN A 522 -17.77 -15.39 -3.15
CA ASN A 522 -16.32 -15.41 -3.23
C ASN A 522 -15.82 -16.50 -2.30
N LYS A 523 -15.19 -17.54 -2.88
CA LYS A 523 -14.56 -18.64 -2.18
C LYS A 523 -13.05 -18.52 -2.33
N LEU A 524 -12.35 -18.46 -1.20
CA LEU A 524 -10.90 -18.45 -1.11
C LEU A 524 -10.45 -19.74 -0.45
N GLU A 525 -9.57 -20.46 -1.12
CA GLU A 525 -8.90 -21.67 -0.62
C GLU A 525 -7.41 -21.40 -0.44
N TYR A 526 -6.90 -21.79 0.68
CA TYR A 526 -5.51 -21.63 1.07
C TYR A 526 -4.92 -22.99 1.42
N ASN A 527 -3.79 -23.34 0.82
CA ASN A 527 -3.13 -24.62 1.02
C ASN A 527 -1.61 -24.42 1.04
N ASP A 528 -1.03 -24.56 2.24
CA ASP A 528 0.42 -24.55 2.46
C ASP A 528 0.92 -25.94 2.74
N ARG A 529 2.14 -26.20 2.29
CA ARG A 529 2.81 -27.46 2.48
C ARG A 529 4.32 -27.26 2.59
N THR A 530 4.94 -27.91 3.58
CA THR A 530 6.39 -27.96 3.74
C THR A 530 6.86 -29.41 3.69
N LEU A 531 7.84 -29.68 2.84
CA LEU A 531 8.48 -30.99 2.69
C LEU A 531 9.94 -30.88 3.16
N TYR A 532 10.36 -31.82 3.95
CA TYR A 532 11.71 -31.87 4.53
C TYR A 532 12.54 -32.98 3.87
N ASN A 533 13.86 -32.77 3.79
CA ASN A 533 14.77 -33.61 3.04
C ASN A 533 14.30 -33.83 1.60
N TYR A 534 13.88 -32.74 0.95
CA TYR A 534 13.33 -32.78 -0.40
C TYR A 534 14.43 -32.86 -1.46
N ASP A 535 14.32 -33.86 -2.32
CA ASP A 535 15.16 -33.96 -3.52
C ASP A 535 14.39 -33.42 -4.75
N PRO A 536 14.82 -32.30 -5.36
CA PRO A 536 14.12 -31.72 -6.51
C PRO A 536 14.28 -32.49 -7.81
N GLN A 537 15.22 -33.45 -7.90
CA GLN A 537 15.42 -34.30 -9.07
C GLN A 537 14.56 -35.56 -8.98
N LEU A 538 14.57 -36.20 -7.84
CA LEU A 538 13.82 -37.42 -7.60
C LEU A 538 12.38 -37.17 -7.16
N LEU A 539 12.05 -35.93 -6.74
CA LEU A 539 10.75 -35.52 -6.18
C LEU A 539 10.37 -36.32 -4.92
N THR A 540 11.38 -36.74 -4.15
CA THR A 540 11.22 -37.51 -2.91
C THR A 540 11.38 -36.57 -1.70
N TYR A 541 10.84 -37.00 -0.55
CA TYR A 541 10.97 -36.29 0.73
C TYR A 541 10.86 -37.30 1.88
N SER A 542 11.30 -36.88 3.06
CA SER A 542 11.18 -37.71 4.27
C SER A 542 9.88 -37.44 5.01
N LEU A 543 9.27 -38.50 5.55
CA LEU A 543 8.18 -38.37 6.49
C LEU A 543 8.75 -37.95 7.86
N ILE A 544 8.10 -36.97 8.48
CA ILE A 544 8.50 -36.37 9.75
C ILE A 544 7.41 -36.64 10.78
N ASP A 545 7.80 -37.15 11.95
CA ASP A 545 6.88 -37.24 13.08
C ASP A 545 6.71 -35.90 13.78
N ALA A 546 5.60 -35.21 13.50
CA ALA A 546 5.27 -33.92 14.10
C ALA A 546 5.13 -34.04 15.64
N GLY A 547 4.69 -35.17 16.15
CA GLY A 547 4.54 -35.42 17.59
C GLY A 547 5.90 -35.44 18.29
N ALA A 548 6.86 -36.17 17.72
CA ALA A 548 8.23 -36.25 18.25
C ALA A 548 8.97 -34.89 18.21
N LEU A 549 8.61 -34.00 17.28
CA LEU A 549 9.23 -32.68 17.14
C LEU A 549 8.48 -31.55 17.90
N SER A 550 7.36 -31.86 18.54
CA SER A 550 6.63 -30.91 19.39
C SER A 550 7.36 -30.73 20.72
N ASN A 551 7.70 -29.49 21.07
CA ASN A 551 8.46 -29.15 22.28
C ASN A 551 9.80 -29.89 22.38
N PHE A 552 10.51 -30.02 21.26
CA PHE A 552 11.79 -30.71 21.20
C PHE A 552 12.89 -29.92 21.91
N ARG A 553 13.57 -30.59 22.85
CA ARG A 553 14.76 -30.04 23.53
C ARG A 553 15.98 -30.80 23.02
N GLY A 554 16.65 -30.15 22.07
CA GLY A 554 17.88 -30.66 21.49
C GLY A 554 19.12 -30.19 22.22
N GLN A 555 20.26 -30.74 21.85
CA GLN A 555 21.57 -30.30 22.36
C GLN A 555 21.95 -28.87 21.87
N TRP A 556 21.43 -28.45 20.72
CA TRP A 556 21.72 -27.14 20.11
C TRP A 556 20.64 -26.07 20.41
N GLY A 557 19.57 -26.42 21.07
CA GLY A 557 18.54 -25.48 21.47
C GLY A 557 17.16 -26.13 21.66
N TYR A 558 16.17 -25.25 21.77
CA TYR A 558 14.77 -25.63 21.90
C TYR A 558 14.02 -25.23 20.64
N ALA A 559 13.20 -26.13 20.11
CA ALA A 559 12.29 -25.86 19.03
C ALA A 559 11.00 -26.67 19.14
N SER A 560 9.95 -26.21 18.52
CA SER A 560 8.67 -26.91 18.49
C SER A 560 8.09 -26.87 17.08
N PHE A 561 7.73 -28.02 16.54
CA PHE A 561 6.92 -28.13 15.36
C PHE A 561 5.47 -28.41 15.71
N GLY A 562 4.57 -27.58 15.21
CA GLY A 562 3.15 -27.85 15.19
C GLY A 562 2.70 -28.36 13.82
N GLN A 563 1.47 -28.78 13.72
CA GLN A 563 0.88 -29.27 12.46
C GLN A 563 1.00 -28.26 11.33
N GLN A 564 0.86 -26.96 11.60
CA GLN A 564 1.00 -25.87 10.63
C GLN A 564 2.39 -25.79 9.98
N ASN A 565 3.42 -26.40 10.57
CA ASN A 565 4.76 -26.45 9.97
C ASN A 565 4.87 -27.44 8.81
N PHE A 566 3.86 -28.31 8.63
CA PHE A 566 3.80 -29.33 7.59
C PHE A 566 2.71 -29.04 6.57
N ALA A 567 1.50 -28.72 7.04
CA ALA A 567 0.37 -28.37 6.18
C ALA A 567 -0.57 -27.40 6.90
N TYR A 568 -1.06 -26.43 6.16
CA TYR A 568 -2.08 -25.51 6.62
C TYR A 568 -3.14 -25.36 5.53
N ILE A 569 -4.38 -25.72 5.86
CA ILE A 569 -5.51 -25.67 4.92
C ILE A 569 -6.56 -24.76 5.52
N ARG A 570 -7.04 -23.81 4.71
CA ARG A 570 -8.10 -22.88 5.11
C ARG A 570 -9.03 -22.63 3.94
N GLU A 571 -10.31 -22.52 4.24
CA GLU A 571 -11.34 -22.11 3.31
C GLU A 571 -12.12 -20.92 3.88
N LEU A 572 -12.38 -19.90 3.05
CA LEU A 572 -13.18 -18.75 3.39
C LEU A 572 -14.23 -18.52 2.30
N ILE A 573 -15.51 -18.51 2.71
CA ILE A 573 -16.64 -18.30 1.79
C ILE A 573 -17.43 -17.09 2.22
N ASN A 574 -17.53 -16.10 1.30
CA ASN A 574 -18.32 -14.89 1.48
C ASN A 574 -19.47 -14.86 0.47
N ARG A 575 -20.71 -14.78 0.97
CA ARG A 575 -21.93 -14.79 0.16
C ARG A 575 -22.74 -13.53 0.38
N TYR A 576 -23.27 -12.99 -0.72
CA TYR A 576 -24.09 -11.78 -0.69
C TYR A 576 -25.32 -11.98 -1.60
N VAL A 577 -26.47 -11.53 -1.13
CA VAL A 577 -27.69 -11.39 -1.91
C VAL A 577 -28.23 -9.99 -1.68
N SER A 578 -28.50 -9.25 -2.75
CA SER A 578 -28.82 -7.84 -2.68
C SER A 578 -30.01 -7.48 -3.58
N VAL A 579 -30.81 -6.53 -3.11
CA VAL A 579 -31.84 -5.87 -3.91
C VAL A 579 -31.59 -4.36 -3.81
N TYR A 580 -31.65 -3.66 -4.93
CA TYR A 580 -31.33 -2.24 -4.96
C TYR A 580 -32.21 -1.47 -5.95
N SER A 581 -32.41 -0.20 -5.66
CA SER A 581 -33.02 0.77 -6.57
C SER A 581 -32.32 2.13 -6.43
N ASN A 582 -32.19 2.84 -7.54
CA ASN A 582 -31.77 4.22 -7.59
C ASN A 582 -32.67 4.98 -8.56
N ALA A 583 -33.16 6.15 -8.15
CA ALA A 583 -33.99 7.00 -8.97
C ALA A 583 -33.48 8.43 -8.95
N ALA A 584 -33.50 9.10 -10.09
CA ALA A 584 -33.19 10.52 -10.22
C ALA A 584 -34.24 11.20 -11.07
N TYR A 585 -34.65 12.38 -10.62
CA TYR A 585 -35.58 13.26 -11.30
C TYR A 585 -34.96 14.62 -11.53
N THR A 586 -35.03 15.12 -12.75
CA THR A 586 -34.60 16.48 -13.11
C THR A 586 -35.74 17.25 -13.76
N TYR A 587 -35.99 18.44 -13.26
CA TYR A 587 -36.99 19.36 -13.80
C TYR A 587 -36.31 20.49 -14.56
N ASP A 588 -36.66 20.66 -15.84
CA ASP A 588 -36.20 21.71 -16.76
C ASP A 588 -34.63 21.87 -16.78
N GLY A 589 -33.89 20.75 -16.52
CA GLY A 589 -32.47 20.80 -16.36
C GLY A 589 -31.97 21.64 -15.18
N LYS A 590 -32.86 22.19 -14.35
CA LYS A 590 -32.53 23.12 -13.24
C LYS A 590 -32.47 22.46 -11.88
N TYR A 591 -33.56 21.76 -11.50
CA TYR A 591 -33.71 21.15 -10.18
C TYR A 591 -33.59 19.65 -10.27
N MET A 592 -32.78 19.08 -9.42
CA MET A 592 -32.48 17.65 -9.39
C MET A 592 -32.77 17.09 -8.02
N VAL A 593 -33.40 15.93 -7.97
CA VAL A 593 -33.55 15.12 -6.76
C VAL A 593 -33.20 13.69 -7.10
N SER A 594 -32.43 13.05 -6.25
CA SER A 594 -32.11 11.63 -6.38
C SER A 594 -32.32 10.88 -5.07
N GLY A 595 -32.59 9.59 -5.18
CA GLY A 595 -32.73 8.71 -4.03
C GLY A 595 -32.27 7.30 -4.37
N SER A 596 -31.61 6.65 -3.45
CA SER A 596 -31.21 5.26 -3.59
C SER A 596 -31.56 4.47 -2.33
N ILE A 597 -31.83 3.21 -2.52
CA ILE A 597 -32.02 2.23 -1.45
C ILE A 597 -31.44 0.90 -1.87
N ARG A 598 -30.71 0.27 -0.96
CA ARG A 598 -30.16 -1.06 -1.14
C ARG A 598 -30.30 -1.90 0.12
N TRP A 599 -30.53 -3.14 -0.06
CA TRP A 599 -30.65 -4.11 0.99
C TRP A 599 -29.77 -5.31 0.70
N ASP A 600 -28.83 -5.58 1.61
CA ASP A 600 -27.87 -6.68 1.50
C ASP A 600 -28.09 -7.72 2.61
N LYS A 601 -28.05 -8.98 2.23
CA LYS A 601 -27.89 -10.14 3.12
C LYS A 601 -26.55 -10.80 2.87
N THR A 602 -25.86 -11.23 3.94
CA THR A 602 -24.58 -11.89 3.86
C THR A 602 -24.41 -12.91 5.00
N ASN A 603 -23.55 -13.90 4.82
CA ASN A 603 -23.18 -14.87 5.86
C ASN A 603 -22.18 -14.30 6.90
N LEU A 604 -21.70 -13.05 6.72
CA LEU A 604 -20.71 -12.42 7.61
C LEU A 604 -21.34 -11.78 8.86
N PHE A 605 -22.67 -11.70 8.95
CA PHE A 605 -23.35 -11.09 10.09
C PHE A 605 -24.20 -12.09 10.84
N SER A 606 -24.65 -11.63 12.04
CA SER A 606 -25.64 -12.38 12.80
C SER A 606 -26.86 -12.76 11.95
N THR A 607 -27.34 -13.96 12.13
CA THR A 607 -28.59 -14.47 11.50
C THR A 607 -29.86 -13.82 12.06
N GLY A 608 -29.74 -13.04 13.13
CA GLY A 608 -30.84 -12.30 13.73
C GLY A 608 -31.51 -11.33 12.76
N SER A 609 -32.84 -11.47 12.55
CA SER A 609 -33.60 -10.68 11.59
C SER A 609 -33.46 -9.16 11.79
N LYS A 610 -33.25 -8.72 13.03
CA LYS A 610 -33.03 -7.31 13.39
C LYS A 610 -31.80 -6.70 12.69
N TYR A 611 -30.74 -7.49 12.50
CA TYR A 611 -29.46 -7.01 11.95
C TYR A 611 -29.34 -7.22 10.45
N GLN A 612 -30.07 -8.18 9.90
CA GLN A 612 -30.15 -8.48 8.46
C GLN A 612 -31.10 -7.53 7.68
N LYS A 613 -31.98 -6.78 8.36
CA LYS A 613 -33.03 -5.95 7.77
C LYS A 613 -32.72 -4.45 7.74
N ARG A 614 -31.46 -4.04 7.75
CA ARG A 614 -31.09 -2.60 7.74
C ARG A 614 -30.80 -2.14 6.31
N PRO A 615 -31.64 -1.33 5.67
CA PRO A 615 -31.35 -0.79 4.35
C PRO A 615 -30.27 0.29 4.42
N ILE A 616 -29.44 0.34 3.39
CA ILE A 616 -28.58 1.45 3.06
C ILE A 616 -29.35 2.36 2.12
N TRP A 617 -29.33 3.67 2.35
CA TRP A 617 -30.08 4.60 1.54
C TRP A 617 -29.41 5.96 1.46
N SER A 618 -29.78 6.72 0.44
CA SER A 618 -29.35 8.11 0.30
C SER A 618 -30.40 8.95 -0.41
N VAL A 619 -30.33 10.24 -0.15
CA VAL A 619 -31.07 11.28 -0.89
C VAL A 619 -30.07 12.36 -1.30
N GLY A 620 -30.31 12.96 -2.46
CA GLY A 620 -29.52 14.06 -2.98
C GLY A 620 -30.39 15.09 -3.67
N ALA A 621 -29.99 16.35 -3.59
CA ALA A 621 -30.60 17.45 -4.29
C ALA A 621 -29.53 18.28 -5.04
N GLY A 622 -29.90 18.86 -6.16
CA GLY A 622 -29.03 19.73 -6.95
C GLY A 622 -29.83 20.86 -7.57
N TRP A 623 -29.14 21.99 -7.78
CA TRP A 623 -29.71 23.16 -8.41
C TRP A 623 -28.70 23.80 -9.37
N ASN A 624 -29.00 23.84 -10.65
CA ASN A 624 -28.23 24.55 -11.66
C ASN A 624 -28.68 26.02 -11.69
N VAL A 625 -27.98 26.85 -10.94
CA VAL A 625 -28.33 28.27 -10.75
C VAL A 625 -28.13 29.04 -12.05
N ASP A 626 -27.14 28.66 -12.85
CA ASP A 626 -26.83 29.29 -14.14
C ASP A 626 -27.96 29.16 -15.18
N ARG A 627 -28.88 28.18 -15.02
CA ARG A 627 -30.03 27.98 -15.90
C ARG A 627 -31.28 28.76 -15.50
N GLU A 628 -31.20 29.53 -14.41
CA GLU A 628 -32.32 30.34 -13.94
C GLU A 628 -32.49 31.64 -14.77
N LYS A 629 -33.73 32.03 -14.98
CA LYS A 629 -34.06 33.24 -15.72
C LYS A 629 -33.51 34.53 -15.08
N PHE A 630 -33.27 34.55 -13.80
CA PHE A 630 -32.71 35.69 -13.08
C PHE A 630 -31.18 35.77 -13.15
N PHE A 631 -30.49 34.67 -13.59
CA PHE A 631 -29.05 34.60 -13.60
C PHE A 631 -28.47 35.11 -14.92
N HIS A 632 -27.96 36.33 -14.92
CA HIS A 632 -27.45 37.00 -16.14
C HIS A 632 -25.95 37.30 -16.08
N VAL A 633 -25.17 36.50 -15.32
CA VAL A 633 -23.72 36.71 -15.14
C VAL A 633 -22.95 36.06 -16.28
N SER A 634 -22.53 36.83 -17.26
CA SER A 634 -21.97 36.36 -18.54
C SER A 634 -20.62 35.61 -18.40
N TRP A 635 -19.85 35.87 -17.35
CA TRP A 635 -18.56 35.23 -17.12
C TRP A 635 -18.70 33.89 -16.35
N VAL A 636 -19.88 33.53 -15.84
CA VAL A 636 -20.20 32.27 -15.20
C VAL A 636 -20.89 31.39 -16.23
N ASN A 637 -20.24 30.29 -16.59
CA ASN A 637 -20.75 29.33 -17.58
C ASN A 637 -21.53 28.20 -16.95
N MET A 638 -21.22 27.85 -15.72
CA MET A 638 -21.92 26.86 -14.90
C MET A 638 -21.79 27.22 -13.42
N LEU A 639 -22.89 27.13 -12.71
CA LEU A 639 -22.92 27.24 -11.25
C LEU A 639 -23.97 26.26 -10.72
N LYS A 640 -23.51 25.20 -10.11
CA LYS A 640 -24.34 24.12 -9.55
C LYS A 640 -24.12 24.02 -8.04
N LEU A 641 -25.22 24.05 -7.29
CA LEU A 641 -25.26 23.72 -5.88
C LEU A 641 -25.75 22.28 -5.72
N ARG A 642 -25.14 21.52 -4.84
CA ARG A 642 -25.56 20.15 -4.54
C ARG A 642 -25.43 19.84 -3.06
N ALA A 643 -26.34 18.98 -2.58
CA ALA A 643 -26.31 18.44 -1.23
C ALA A 643 -26.74 16.98 -1.26
N SER A 644 -26.09 16.15 -0.47
CA SER A 644 -26.46 14.76 -0.30
C SER A 644 -26.40 14.33 1.16
N TYR A 645 -27.30 13.44 1.55
CA TYR A 645 -27.35 12.84 2.87
C TYR A 645 -27.70 11.37 2.74
N GLY A 646 -26.99 10.50 3.48
CA GLY A 646 -27.31 9.09 3.42
C GLY A 646 -26.50 8.24 4.39
N ILE A 647 -26.75 6.95 4.36
CA ILE A 647 -26.13 5.94 5.20
C ILE A 647 -25.39 4.95 4.31
N GLY A 648 -24.10 4.77 4.57
CA GLY A 648 -23.27 3.70 4.04
C GLY A 648 -23.03 2.61 5.08
N GLY A 649 -22.75 1.40 4.62
CA GLY A 649 -22.34 0.26 5.45
C GLY A 649 -20.89 -0.12 5.24
N ASN A 650 -20.25 -0.70 6.26
CA ASN A 650 -18.94 -1.34 6.15
C ASN A 650 -18.95 -2.71 6.81
N ILE A 651 -18.07 -3.60 6.35
CA ILE A 651 -17.99 -5.01 6.75
C ILE A 651 -16.60 -5.31 7.27
N ALA A 652 -16.51 -6.10 8.34
CA ALA A 652 -15.26 -6.77 8.72
C ALA A 652 -15.28 -8.21 8.23
N LYS A 653 -14.34 -8.58 7.38
CA LYS A 653 -14.25 -9.95 6.83
C LYS A 653 -13.55 -10.93 7.77
N ASN A 654 -12.85 -10.45 8.77
CA ASN A 654 -12.14 -11.23 9.79
C ASN A 654 -12.95 -11.45 11.07
N SER A 655 -14.23 -11.08 11.08
CA SER A 655 -15.14 -11.28 12.21
C SER A 655 -16.25 -12.24 11.83
N ALA A 656 -16.68 -13.08 12.76
CA ALA A 656 -17.79 -14.00 12.59
C ALA A 656 -18.76 -13.91 13.77
N PRO A 657 -20.09 -14.14 13.55
CA PRO A 657 -21.06 -14.15 14.63
C PRO A 657 -20.98 -15.40 15.51
N TYR A 658 -20.28 -16.42 15.05
CA TYR A 658 -20.16 -17.72 15.71
C TYR A 658 -18.88 -17.81 16.53
N MET A 659 -18.84 -18.76 17.45
CA MET A 659 -17.62 -19.16 18.15
C MET A 659 -16.65 -19.78 17.14
N ILE A 660 -15.41 -19.33 17.16
CA ILE A 660 -14.33 -19.87 16.33
C ILE A 660 -13.35 -20.58 17.26
N ALA A 661 -13.05 -21.84 16.95
CA ALA A 661 -12.00 -22.60 17.59
C ALA A 661 -11.03 -23.14 16.54
N TYR A 662 -9.76 -23.19 16.87
CA TYR A 662 -8.77 -23.92 16.10
C TYR A 662 -8.36 -25.19 16.87
N TYR A 663 -8.02 -26.20 16.13
CA TYR A 663 -7.63 -27.48 16.67
C TYR A 663 -6.15 -27.74 16.38
N SER A 664 -5.42 -28.20 17.39
CA SER A 664 -4.01 -28.56 17.25
C SER A 664 -3.73 -29.82 18.07
N ASN A 665 -2.71 -30.56 17.66
CA ASN A 665 -2.22 -31.68 18.49
C ASN A 665 -1.58 -31.10 19.75
N ASN A 666 -1.93 -31.68 20.88
CA ASN A 666 -1.33 -31.38 22.17
C ASN A 666 -0.81 -32.69 22.79
N ASN A 667 0.51 -32.79 22.88
CA ASN A 667 1.16 -34.01 23.41
C ASN A 667 0.94 -34.19 24.92
N GLN A 668 0.60 -33.12 25.65
CA GLN A 668 0.32 -33.23 27.08
C GLN A 668 -1.02 -33.93 27.37
N VAL A 669 -1.99 -33.74 26.48
CA VAL A 669 -3.30 -34.43 26.58
C VAL A 669 -3.42 -35.66 25.67
N GLY A 670 -2.38 -35.93 24.88
CA GLY A 670 -2.31 -37.11 24.03
C GLY A 670 -3.26 -37.11 22.84
N GLY A 671 -3.66 -35.93 22.33
CA GLY A 671 -4.61 -35.84 21.24
C GLY A 671 -4.86 -34.41 20.71
N ILE A 672 -5.97 -34.27 20.01
CA ILE A 672 -6.40 -32.97 19.43
C ILE A 672 -7.03 -32.14 20.56
N GLN A 673 -6.49 -30.95 20.75
CA GLN A 673 -7.05 -29.93 21.62
C GLN A 673 -7.69 -28.80 20.78
N GLY A 674 -8.93 -28.44 21.15
CA GLY A 674 -9.60 -27.26 20.61
C GLY A 674 -9.30 -26.03 21.48
N THR A 675 -8.79 -24.97 20.88
CA THR A 675 -8.60 -23.67 21.53
C THR A 675 -9.56 -22.66 20.93
N ILE A 676 -10.36 -21.99 21.77
CA ILE A 676 -11.28 -20.96 21.30
C ILE A 676 -10.46 -19.74 20.88
N SER A 677 -10.57 -19.38 19.61
CA SER A 677 -9.88 -18.21 19.04
C SER A 677 -10.77 -16.94 19.04
N SER A 678 -12.09 -17.12 19.00
CA SER A 678 -13.05 -16.02 19.10
C SER A 678 -14.33 -16.47 19.77
N ARG A 679 -14.81 -15.67 20.70
CA ARG A 679 -16.12 -15.91 21.35
C ARG A 679 -17.26 -15.59 20.37
N PRO A 680 -18.47 -16.17 20.55
CA PRO A 680 -19.60 -15.84 19.71
C PRO A 680 -20.04 -14.38 19.90
N ASN A 681 -20.33 -13.72 18.77
CA ASN A 681 -20.87 -12.37 18.77
C ASN A 681 -22.24 -12.34 18.03
N PRO A 682 -23.33 -12.75 18.72
CA PRO A 682 -24.65 -12.81 18.09
C PRO A 682 -25.21 -11.43 17.70
N ASN A 683 -24.62 -10.36 18.20
CA ASN A 683 -24.98 -8.99 17.89
C ASN A 683 -24.11 -8.36 16.78
N LEU A 684 -23.23 -9.14 16.16
CA LEU A 684 -22.38 -8.66 15.08
C LEU A 684 -23.23 -8.12 13.94
N ARG A 685 -22.96 -6.89 13.57
CA ARG A 685 -23.64 -6.16 12.52
C ARG A 685 -22.67 -5.30 11.73
N TRP A 686 -23.12 -4.85 10.57
CA TRP A 686 -22.30 -3.91 9.79
C TRP A 686 -22.15 -2.57 10.52
N GLU A 687 -21.02 -1.96 10.29
CA GLU A 687 -20.74 -0.60 10.72
C GLU A 687 -21.61 0.36 9.91
N LYS A 688 -22.07 1.41 10.55
CA LYS A 688 -22.93 2.42 9.95
C LYS A 688 -22.16 3.73 9.82
N THR A 689 -22.05 4.26 8.60
CA THR A 689 -21.50 5.59 8.33
C THR A 689 -22.59 6.49 7.76
N THR A 690 -22.97 7.53 8.53
CA THR A 690 -23.87 8.58 8.06
C THR A 690 -23.03 9.70 7.45
N THR A 691 -23.32 10.08 6.21
CA THR A 691 -22.57 11.11 5.48
C THR A 691 -23.47 12.25 5.07
N LEU A 692 -23.09 13.47 5.40
CA LEU A 692 -23.60 14.72 4.81
C LEU A 692 -22.51 15.27 3.88
N ASN A 693 -22.87 15.62 2.67
CA ASN A 693 -21.99 16.30 1.72
C ASN A 693 -22.72 17.49 1.09
N VAL A 694 -22.06 18.65 1.03
CA VAL A 694 -22.54 19.85 0.35
C VAL A 694 -21.43 20.33 -0.59
N GLY A 695 -21.78 20.69 -1.80
CA GLY A 695 -20.81 21.07 -2.82
C GLY A 695 -21.31 22.16 -3.76
N VAL A 696 -20.33 22.89 -4.30
CA VAL A 696 -20.51 23.87 -5.36
C VAL A 696 -19.60 23.48 -6.52
N ASP A 697 -20.18 23.26 -7.69
CA ASP A 697 -19.42 23.05 -8.92
C ASP A 697 -19.58 24.29 -9.79
N PHE A 698 -18.50 24.74 -10.41
CA PHE A 698 -18.49 25.97 -11.22
C PHE A 698 -17.59 25.85 -12.45
N ALA A 699 -17.96 26.58 -13.48
CA ALA A 699 -17.16 26.86 -14.66
C ALA A 699 -17.27 28.35 -15.02
N LEU A 700 -16.13 29.00 -15.18
CA LEU A 700 -16.02 30.46 -15.33
C LEU A 700 -15.21 30.80 -16.55
N LEU A 701 -15.37 32.08 -17.03
CA LEU A 701 -14.54 32.73 -18.06
C LEU A 701 -14.47 31.93 -19.38
N GLY A 702 -15.61 31.48 -19.90
CA GLY A 702 -15.67 30.66 -21.10
C GLY A 702 -15.04 29.26 -20.87
N ASN A 703 -15.30 28.67 -19.69
CA ASN A 703 -14.77 27.38 -19.25
C ASN A 703 -13.24 27.34 -19.08
N ARG A 704 -12.60 28.52 -19.00
CA ARG A 704 -11.15 28.56 -18.72
C ARG A 704 -10.81 28.20 -17.29
N LEU A 705 -11.68 28.49 -16.34
CA LEU A 705 -11.51 28.13 -14.92
C LEU A 705 -12.67 27.23 -14.50
N ASN A 706 -12.35 26.01 -14.10
CA ASN A 706 -13.32 25.02 -13.64
C ASN A 706 -12.94 24.53 -12.24
N GLY A 707 -13.93 24.23 -11.42
CA GLY A 707 -13.62 23.70 -10.09
C GLY A 707 -14.83 23.20 -9.34
N SER A 708 -14.53 22.63 -8.17
CA SER A 708 -15.52 22.26 -7.16
C SER A 708 -14.99 22.55 -5.76
N ILE A 709 -15.91 22.94 -4.88
CA ILE A 709 -15.66 23.11 -3.44
C ILE A 709 -16.66 22.20 -2.74
N GLU A 710 -16.19 21.34 -1.84
CA GLU A 710 -17.01 20.39 -1.11
C GLU A 710 -16.74 20.46 0.39
N TYR A 711 -17.81 20.38 1.18
CA TYR A 711 -17.76 20.11 2.61
C TYR A 711 -18.41 18.76 2.89
N TYR A 712 -17.79 17.96 3.75
CA TYR A 712 -18.36 16.69 4.18
C TYR A 712 -18.27 16.48 5.69
N ASN A 713 -19.24 15.73 6.22
CA ASN A 713 -19.26 15.23 7.58
C ASN A 713 -19.69 13.75 7.57
N LYS A 714 -18.76 12.85 7.91
CA LYS A 714 -18.98 11.41 8.04
C LYS A 714 -19.01 11.04 9.53
N ARG A 715 -20.08 10.40 9.98
CA ARG A 715 -20.23 9.88 11.34
C ARG A 715 -20.33 8.37 11.31
N GLY A 716 -19.27 7.70 11.75
CA GLY A 716 -19.22 6.25 11.97
C GLY A 716 -19.85 5.92 13.33
N THR A 717 -20.78 4.99 13.31
CA THR A 717 -21.42 4.41 14.51
C THR A 717 -21.49 2.90 14.37
N ASP A 718 -21.65 2.18 15.50
CA ASP A 718 -21.58 0.73 15.47
C ASP A 718 -20.24 0.21 14.86
N LEU A 719 -19.14 0.97 14.97
CA LEU A 719 -17.86 0.56 14.42
C LEU A 719 -17.32 -0.64 15.20
N LEU A 720 -16.74 -1.58 14.48
CA LEU A 720 -16.02 -2.69 15.09
C LEU A 720 -14.76 -2.18 15.76
N ALA A 721 -14.68 -2.38 17.06
CA ALA A 721 -13.59 -1.93 17.89
C ALA A 721 -13.37 -2.89 19.05
N ASN A 722 -12.18 -2.86 19.63
CA ASN A 722 -11.87 -3.66 20.80
C ASN A 722 -12.65 -3.16 22.01
N THR A 723 -12.97 -4.09 22.90
CA THR A 723 -13.48 -3.86 24.26
C THR A 723 -12.76 -4.78 25.23
N ASN A 724 -12.62 -4.38 26.48
CA ASN A 724 -11.98 -5.21 27.48
C ASN A 724 -12.82 -6.46 27.77
N GLY A 725 -12.15 -7.60 27.88
CA GLY A 725 -12.76 -8.84 28.36
C GLY A 725 -13.04 -8.79 29.85
N VAL A 726 -14.11 -9.46 30.27
CA VAL A 726 -14.39 -9.66 31.69
C VAL A 726 -13.73 -10.97 32.11
N PRO A 727 -12.68 -10.94 32.97
CA PRO A 727 -11.92 -12.16 33.35
C PRO A 727 -12.79 -13.27 33.91
N THR A 728 -13.85 -12.91 34.62
CA THR A 728 -14.79 -13.88 35.24
C THR A 728 -15.69 -14.60 34.26
N GLU A 729 -15.74 -14.17 32.98
CA GLU A 729 -16.43 -14.91 31.92
C GLU A 729 -15.65 -16.14 31.44
N GLY A 730 -14.39 -16.30 31.83
CA GLY A 730 -13.58 -17.50 31.57
C GLY A 730 -13.11 -17.67 30.12
N TRP A 731 -13.21 -16.63 29.27
CA TRP A 731 -12.83 -16.73 27.85
C TRP A 731 -11.31 -16.62 27.60
N GLY A 732 -10.52 -16.19 28.60
CA GLY A 732 -9.07 -16.09 28.51
C GLY A 732 -8.53 -14.94 27.66
N TYR A 733 -9.37 -13.98 27.23
CA TYR A 733 -8.95 -12.83 26.44
C TYR A 733 -8.94 -11.54 27.25
N SER A 734 -7.90 -10.74 27.07
CA SER A 734 -7.84 -9.36 27.61
C SER A 734 -8.76 -8.40 26.84
N THR A 735 -8.87 -8.59 25.52
CA THR A 735 -9.73 -7.77 24.64
C THR A 735 -10.37 -8.63 23.54
N TYR A 736 -11.50 -8.18 23.01
CA TYR A 736 -12.17 -8.77 21.86
C TYR A 736 -12.95 -7.72 21.07
N SER A 737 -13.29 -8.00 19.83
CA SER A 737 -13.89 -7.04 18.90
C SER A 737 -15.42 -7.13 18.85
N ILE A 738 -16.09 -6.00 19.06
CA ILE A 738 -17.57 -5.87 18.96
C ILE A 738 -17.93 -4.54 18.28
N ASN A 739 -19.22 -4.35 17.95
CA ASN A 739 -19.71 -3.06 17.43
C ASN A 739 -19.84 -2.02 18.57
N ASN A 740 -18.71 -1.43 18.95
CA ASN A 740 -18.58 -0.59 20.16
C ASN A 740 -18.00 0.82 19.88
N GLY A 741 -17.46 1.09 18.68
CA GLY A 741 -16.79 2.35 18.38
C GLY A 741 -17.68 3.40 17.73
N LYS A 742 -17.38 4.70 17.96
CA LYS A 742 -17.92 5.83 17.21
C LYS A 742 -16.81 6.80 16.85
N MET A 743 -16.84 7.34 15.63
CA MET A 743 -15.83 8.23 15.08
C MET A 743 -16.43 9.23 14.10
N THR A 744 -15.83 10.40 13.96
CA THR A 744 -16.21 11.41 12.97
C THR A 744 -15.04 11.76 12.07
N ASN A 745 -15.33 12.01 10.80
CA ASN A 745 -14.43 12.64 9.82
C ASN A 745 -15.15 13.86 9.22
N GLN A 746 -14.53 15.01 9.33
CA GLN A 746 -15.03 16.27 8.76
C GLN A 746 -13.96 16.89 7.89
N GLY A 747 -14.33 17.46 6.76
CA GLY A 747 -13.34 18.06 5.91
C GLY A 747 -13.89 18.91 4.79
N PHE A 748 -12.94 19.57 4.11
CA PHE A 748 -13.15 20.35 2.91
C PHE A 748 -12.30 19.80 1.78
N GLU A 749 -12.83 19.86 0.57
CA GLU A 749 -12.13 19.49 -0.66
C GLU A 749 -12.25 20.62 -1.66
N LEU A 750 -11.15 20.94 -2.32
CA LEU A 750 -11.07 21.90 -3.40
C LEU A 750 -10.45 21.23 -4.62
N THR A 751 -11.09 21.36 -5.75
CA THR A 751 -10.52 21.00 -7.06
C THR A 751 -10.58 22.21 -7.96
N LEU A 752 -9.46 22.57 -8.57
CA LEU A 752 -9.36 23.70 -9.52
C LEU A 752 -8.61 23.26 -10.77
N SER A 753 -9.03 23.74 -11.92
CA SER A 753 -8.31 23.59 -13.18
C SER A 753 -8.50 24.86 -14.03
N GLY A 754 -7.41 25.47 -14.46
CA GLY A 754 -7.43 26.70 -15.23
C GLY A 754 -6.52 26.67 -16.46
N ASP A 755 -7.06 27.11 -17.60
CA ASP A 755 -6.29 27.34 -18.82
C ASP A 755 -5.72 28.79 -18.79
N VAL A 756 -4.45 28.90 -18.38
CA VAL A 756 -3.75 30.19 -18.29
C VAL A 756 -3.52 30.77 -19.68
N ILE A 757 -3.04 29.91 -20.60
CA ILE A 757 -2.86 30.24 -22.00
C ILE A 757 -3.60 29.20 -22.84
N ARG A 758 -4.37 29.68 -23.83
CA ARG A 758 -5.12 28.81 -24.75
C ARG A 758 -5.14 29.46 -26.14
N ASN A 759 -4.19 29.02 -26.97
CA ASN A 759 -4.14 29.40 -28.38
C ASN A 759 -3.60 28.22 -29.22
N ASN A 760 -3.40 28.44 -30.52
CA ASN A 760 -3.00 27.35 -31.44
C ASN A 760 -1.62 26.78 -31.13
N ASP A 761 -0.65 27.62 -30.75
CA ASP A 761 0.74 27.17 -30.49
C ASP A 761 0.99 26.83 -29.03
N TRP A 762 0.33 27.54 -28.10
CA TRP A 762 0.52 27.41 -26.67
C TRP A 762 -0.77 26.99 -26.00
N ASN A 763 -0.67 25.98 -25.17
CA ASN A 763 -1.72 25.63 -24.21
C ASN A 763 -1.06 25.39 -22.87
N TRP A 764 -1.40 26.22 -21.89
CA TRP A 764 -0.90 26.09 -20.52
C TRP A 764 -2.06 25.91 -19.55
N ASN A 765 -2.19 24.71 -19.03
CA ASN A 765 -3.16 24.36 -17.99
C ASN A 765 -2.46 24.18 -16.64
N ILE A 766 -3.03 24.79 -15.61
CA ILE A 766 -2.65 24.56 -14.22
C ILE A 766 -3.88 23.97 -13.51
N SER A 767 -3.68 22.86 -12.80
CA SER A 767 -4.73 22.24 -12.00
C SER A 767 -4.20 21.84 -10.64
N GLY A 768 -5.08 21.76 -9.66
CA GLY A 768 -4.71 21.38 -8.30
C GLY A 768 -5.89 20.81 -7.54
N VAL A 769 -5.55 20.01 -6.54
CA VAL A 769 -6.49 19.51 -5.57
C VAL A 769 -5.97 19.79 -4.16
N LEU A 770 -6.89 20.07 -3.25
CA LEU A 770 -6.61 20.25 -1.82
C LEU A 770 -7.67 19.50 -1.04
N GLY A 771 -7.24 18.68 -0.09
CA GLY A 771 -8.06 18.02 0.89
C GLY A 771 -7.66 18.44 2.31
N TYR A 772 -8.64 18.76 3.14
CA TYR A 772 -8.49 18.90 4.59
C TYR A 772 -9.39 17.86 5.26
N ASN A 773 -8.85 17.07 6.18
CA ASN A 773 -9.62 16.08 6.93
C ASN A 773 -9.26 16.11 8.42
N LYS A 774 -10.27 16.17 9.27
CA LYS A 774 -10.14 16.06 10.72
C LYS A 774 -10.89 14.83 11.20
N ASN A 775 -10.14 13.87 11.71
CA ASN A 775 -10.64 12.65 12.34
C ASN A 775 -10.76 12.82 13.85
N LYS A 776 -11.78 12.22 14.48
CA LYS A 776 -11.96 12.22 15.94
C LYS A 776 -12.71 10.98 16.40
N VAL A 777 -12.15 10.24 17.34
CA VAL A 777 -12.85 9.20 18.09
C VAL A 777 -13.81 9.88 19.08
N THR A 778 -15.10 9.53 18.99
CA THR A 778 -16.15 10.13 19.82
C THR A 778 -16.69 9.20 20.92
N TYR A 779 -16.45 7.90 20.76
CA TYR A 779 -16.79 6.89 21.77
C TYR A 779 -15.98 5.62 21.52
N ILE A 780 -15.46 5.04 22.58
CA ILE A 780 -14.84 3.71 22.66
C ILE A 780 -14.92 3.23 24.12
N ASN A 781 -14.96 1.92 24.31
CA ASN A 781 -14.93 1.30 25.63
C ASN A 781 -13.82 0.24 25.68
N VAL A 782 -12.58 0.71 25.65
CA VAL A 782 -11.37 -0.09 25.80
C VAL A 782 -10.34 0.72 26.57
N GLU A 783 -9.68 0.09 27.53
CA GLU A 783 -8.60 0.68 28.31
C GLU A 783 -7.38 -0.23 28.22
N ALA A 784 -6.22 0.38 28.06
CA ALA A 784 -4.95 -0.32 28.08
C ALA A 784 -4.54 -0.59 29.55
N PRO A 785 -4.03 -1.77 29.86
CA PRO A 785 -3.55 -2.07 31.21
C PRO A 785 -2.20 -1.40 31.55
N VAL A 786 -1.40 -1.02 30.53
CA VAL A 786 -0.05 -0.46 30.70
C VAL A 786 0.27 0.57 29.61
N SER A 787 1.18 1.51 29.90
CA SER A 787 1.50 2.66 29.05
C SER A 787 2.07 2.25 27.67
N TYR A 788 2.96 1.27 27.62
CA TYR A 788 3.57 0.85 26.35
C TYR A 788 2.55 0.34 25.32
N LEU A 789 1.43 -0.27 25.76
CA LEU A 789 0.38 -0.71 24.82
C LEU A 789 -0.34 0.47 24.15
N VAL A 790 -0.45 1.62 24.82
CA VAL A 790 -0.99 2.83 24.20
C VAL A 790 0.00 3.43 23.20
N ILE A 791 1.30 3.33 23.49
CA ILE A 791 2.36 3.87 22.64
C ILE A 791 2.54 3.01 21.37
N ASP A 792 2.66 1.69 21.52
CA ASP A 792 2.98 0.77 20.43
C ASP A 792 1.73 0.37 19.62
N TYR A 793 0.58 0.32 20.27
CA TYR A 793 -0.69 -0.10 19.66
C TYR A 793 -1.83 0.92 19.85
N PRO A 794 -1.62 2.20 19.48
CA PRO A 794 -2.59 3.27 19.72
C PRO A 794 -3.95 3.04 19.07
N THR A 795 -3.98 2.27 17.96
CA THR A 795 -5.20 1.89 17.25
C THR A 795 -5.98 0.77 17.95
N ALA A 796 -5.31 -0.05 18.76
CA ALA A 796 -5.96 -1.05 19.60
C ALA A 796 -6.61 -0.43 20.85
N TYR A 797 -6.03 0.68 21.34
CA TYR A 797 -6.46 1.42 22.54
C TYR A 797 -6.69 2.90 22.23
N PRO A 798 -7.60 3.25 21.30
CA PRO A 798 -7.83 4.64 20.93
C PRO A 798 -8.48 5.43 22.06
N ARG A 799 -8.14 6.71 22.18
CA ARG A 799 -8.69 7.60 23.23
C ARG A 799 -9.74 8.53 22.66
N VAL A 800 -10.85 8.69 23.41
CA VAL A 800 -11.92 9.64 23.07
C VAL A 800 -11.37 11.06 23.01
N GLY A 801 -11.78 11.81 21.98
CA GLY A 801 -11.33 13.20 21.79
C GLY A 801 -10.19 13.33 20.78
N ASN A 802 -9.38 12.29 20.58
CA ASN A 802 -8.22 12.28 19.69
C ASN A 802 -8.54 11.59 18.35
N PRO A 803 -7.70 11.77 17.32
CA PRO A 803 -7.75 10.99 16.09
C PRO A 803 -7.51 9.49 16.35
N TYR A 804 -8.09 8.63 15.53
CA TYR A 804 -7.89 7.18 15.64
C TYR A 804 -6.42 6.79 15.47
N ASN A 805 -5.72 7.39 14.51
CA ASN A 805 -4.29 7.17 14.26
C ASN A 805 -3.44 8.19 15.04
N ALA A 806 -3.65 8.27 16.34
CA ALA A 806 -2.92 9.15 17.24
C ALA A 806 -1.52 8.60 17.55
N ILE A 807 -0.60 9.50 17.88
CA ILE A 807 0.68 9.20 18.51
C ILE A 807 0.61 9.65 19.96
N TYR A 808 0.95 8.77 20.86
CA TYR A 808 1.10 9.06 22.29
C TYR A 808 2.54 8.84 22.71
N GLY A 809 2.99 9.56 23.70
CA GLY A 809 4.32 9.42 24.25
C GLY A 809 4.52 10.33 25.44
N TYR A 810 5.75 10.44 25.91
CA TYR A 810 6.11 11.23 27.09
C TYR A 810 6.43 12.67 26.69
N GLN A 811 6.13 13.61 27.55
CA GLN A 811 6.55 15.00 27.35
C GLN A 811 8.03 15.14 27.65
N TRP A 812 8.84 15.50 26.64
CA TRP A 812 10.29 15.70 26.81
C TRP A 812 10.62 16.85 27.76
N ALA A 813 11.56 16.63 28.66
CA ALA A 813 12.01 17.60 29.64
C ALA A 813 13.49 17.98 29.48
N GLY A 814 14.17 17.43 28.49
CA GLY A 814 15.60 17.66 28.25
C GLY A 814 16.48 16.55 28.80
N LEU A 815 17.77 16.82 28.90
CA LEU A 815 18.78 15.94 29.49
C LEU A 815 19.12 16.42 30.90
N SER A 816 19.48 15.48 31.78
CA SER A 816 20.07 15.80 33.06
C SER A 816 21.52 16.32 32.93
N GLU A 817 22.09 16.84 34.01
CA GLU A 817 23.53 17.22 34.09
C GLU A 817 24.47 16.04 33.81
N THR A 818 23.98 14.80 33.89
CA THR A 818 24.73 13.58 33.53
C THR A 818 24.42 13.06 32.12
N GLY A 819 23.63 13.79 31.32
CA GLY A 819 23.26 13.43 29.94
C GLY A 819 22.23 12.33 29.84
N THR A 820 21.48 12.02 30.90
CA THR A 820 20.39 11.04 30.89
C THR A 820 19.07 11.69 30.49
N PRO A 821 18.16 10.97 29.78
CA PRO A 821 16.87 11.49 29.37
C PRO A 821 15.97 11.84 30.55
N GLN A 822 15.23 12.94 30.43
CA GLN A 822 14.21 13.35 31.40
C GLN A 822 12.87 13.60 30.68
N VAL A 823 11.78 13.25 31.35
CA VAL A 823 10.40 13.49 30.89
C VAL A 823 9.57 14.07 32.03
N TYR A 824 8.46 14.73 31.70
CA TYR A 824 7.50 15.20 32.69
C TYR A 824 6.43 14.13 32.97
N ASP A 825 6.02 14.05 34.24
CA ASP A 825 4.81 13.33 34.67
C ASP A 825 3.53 14.14 34.27
N ALA A 826 2.36 13.56 34.51
CA ALA A 826 1.06 14.21 34.26
C ALA A 826 0.83 15.50 35.09
N LYS A 827 1.57 15.70 36.15
CA LYS A 827 1.51 16.87 37.04
C LYS A 827 2.52 17.95 36.69
N GLY A 828 3.39 17.67 35.73
CA GLY A 828 4.43 18.60 35.30
C GLY A 828 5.72 18.55 36.13
N ASN A 829 5.90 17.52 36.98
CA ASN A 829 7.16 17.32 37.67
C ASN A 829 8.11 16.52 36.79
N LEU A 830 9.42 16.68 37.01
CA LEU A 830 10.43 15.84 36.37
C LEU A 830 10.29 14.40 36.87
N TYR A 831 10.15 13.49 35.92
CA TYR A 831 10.13 12.07 36.16
C TYR A 831 11.55 11.54 36.10
N THR A 832 12.05 11.08 37.23
CA THR A 832 13.44 10.60 37.42
C THR A 832 13.51 9.16 37.90
N ASP A 833 12.36 8.51 38.08
CA ASP A 833 12.24 7.22 38.70
C ASP A 833 12.65 6.07 37.77
N MET A 834 13.07 4.94 38.33
CA MET A 834 13.46 3.74 37.56
C MET A 834 12.27 2.93 37.06
N THR A 835 11.06 3.27 37.47
CA THR A 835 9.81 2.64 36.98
C THR A 835 9.37 3.30 35.67
N PRO A 836 8.75 2.55 34.73
CA PRO A 836 8.18 3.15 33.54
C PRO A 836 7.09 4.16 33.92
N PRO A 837 7.01 5.31 33.21
CA PRO A 837 5.91 6.26 33.43
C PRO A 837 4.55 5.61 33.23
N GLU A 838 3.54 6.12 33.93
CA GLU A 838 2.19 5.57 33.92
C GLU A 838 1.38 5.99 32.69
N ILE A 839 0.18 5.42 32.55
CA ILE A 839 -0.70 5.73 31.39
C ILE A 839 -1.14 7.20 31.41
N GLU A 840 -1.31 7.77 32.59
CA GLU A 840 -1.71 9.16 32.83
C GLU A 840 -0.64 10.16 32.40
N ASP A 841 0.63 9.75 32.38
CA ASP A 841 1.77 10.58 31.97
C ASP A 841 1.86 10.72 30.45
N LEU A 842 1.09 9.91 29.69
CA LEU A 842 1.10 9.94 28.24
C LEU A 842 0.35 11.14 27.69
N VAL A 843 1.02 11.92 26.84
CA VAL A 843 0.44 13.06 26.13
C VAL A 843 0.14 12.71 24.68
N TYR A 844 -0.86 13.39 24.11
CA TYR A 844 -1.17 13.31 22.68
C TYR A 844 -0.16 14.17 21.91
N LEU A 845 0.60 13.56 21.01
CA LEU A 845 1.70 14.19 20.28
C LEU A 845 1.36 14.48 18.81
N GLY A 846 0.22 14.02 18.32
CA GLY A 846 -0.21 14.24 16.94
C GLY A 846 -0.86 13.02 16.30
N THR A 847 -1.13 13.12 15.01
CA THR A 847 -1.70 12.03 14.19
C THR A 847 -0.74 11.63 13.08
N THR A 848 -0.73 10.34 12.71
CA THR A 848 0.09 9.83 11.59
C THR A 848 -0.55 10.07 10.22
N VAL A 849 -1.84 10.46 10.18
CA VAL A 849 -2.57 10.68 8.92
C VAL A 849 -2.47 12.16 8.53
N PRO A 850 -2.10 12.47 7.27
CA PRO A 850 -2.09 13.86 6.80
C PRO A 850 -3.43 14.56 7.01
N VAL A 851 -3.38 15.72 7.68
CA VAL A 851 -4.55 16.60 7.88
C VAL A 851 -4.82 17.40 6.62
N TYR A 852 -3.76 17.81 5.92
CA TYR A 852 -3.78 18.48 4.63
C TYR A 852 -3.07 17.61 3.61
N ASN A 853 -3.69 17.39 2.46
CA ASN A 853 -3.05 16.77 1.31
C ASN A 853 -3.48 17.46 0.02
N GLY A 854 -2.61 17.44 -0.97
CA GLY A 854 -2.97 18.03 -2.24
C GLY A 854 -1.87 18.00 -3.28
N SER A 855 -2.15 18.63 -4.39
CA SER A 855 -1.20 18.77 -5.50
C SER A 855 -1.38 20.03 -6.29
N ILE A 856 -0.31 20.38 -6.99
CA ILE A 856 -0.31 21.34 -8.09
C ILE A 856 0.24 20.62 -9.31
N ASN A 857 -0.54 20.59 -10.37
CA ASN A 857 -0.19 19.97 -11.64
C ASN A 857 -0.14 21.05 -12.71
N THR A 858 0.91 21.08 -13.53
CA THR A 858 1.01 21.97 -14.69
C THR A 858 1.27 21.17 -15.94
N ASN A 859 0.56 21.51 -17.00
CA ASN A 859 0.75 20.95 -18.34
C ASN A 859 0.92 22.12 -19.32
N LEU A 860 2.11 22.22 -19.90
CA LEU A 860 2.47 23.25 -20.86
C LEU A 860 2.76 22.60 -22.21
N ARG A 861 1.91 22.88 -23.19
CA ARG A 861 2.12 22.48 -24.58
C ARG A 861 2.57 23.67 -25.41
N TRP A 862 3.67 23.49 -26.13
CA TRP A 862 4.15 24.41 -27.15
C TRP A 862 4.37 23.66 -28.46
N LYS A 863 3.50 23.93 -29.43
CA LYS A 863 3.50 23.20 -30.71
C LYS A 863 3.50 21.69 -30.47
N ASN A 864 4.60 21.00 -30.81
CA ASN A 864 4.77 19.56 -30.68
C ASN A 864 5.36 19.12 -29.32
N TRP A 865 5.80 20.06 -28.50
CA TRP A 865 6.36 19.77 -27.17
C TRP A 865 5.29 19.87 -26.09
N GLU A 866 5.34 18.98 -25.13
CA GLU A 866 4.46 18.99 -23.96
C GLU A 866 5.28 18.68 -22.71
N LEU A 867 5.27 19.61 -21.76
CA LEU A 867 5.88 19.49 -20.44
C LEU A 867 4.79 19.29 -19.41
N ALA A 868 4.84 18.19 -18.64
CA ALA A 868 3.95 17.94 -17.52
C ALA A 868 4.74 17.81 -16.22
N VAL A 869 4.27 18.49 -15.18
CA VAL A 869 4.89 18.50 -13.85
C VAL A 869 3.83 18.30 -12.79
N GLN A 870 4.11 17.49 -11.79
CA GLN A 870 3.23 17.26 -10.64
C GLN A 870 3.98 17.43 -9.32
N PHE A 871 3.53 18.38 -8.52
CA PHE A 871 3.92 18.52 -7.13
C PHE A 871 2.85 17.97 -6.20
N LEU A 872 3.25 17.21 -5.22
CA LEU A 872 2.41 16.75 -4.11
C LEU A 872 2.83 17.44 -2.83
N PHE A 873 1.87 17.65 -1.94
CA PHE A 873 2.15 18.09 -0.58
C PHE A 873 1.25 17.36 0.43
N GLU A 874 1.81 17.10 1.59
CA GLU A 874 1.13 16.53 2.75
C GLU A 874 1.59 17.28 3.99
N GLY A 875 0.68 17.48 4.94
CA GLY A 875 1.03 18.23 6.13
C GLY A 875 0.05 18.05 7.30
N GLY A 876 0.45 18.60 8.44
CA GLY A 876 -0.32 18.53 9.67
C GLY A 876 -0.30 17.17 10.36
N HIS A 877 0.57 16.26 9.91
CA HIS A 877 0.75 14.94 10.51
C HIS A 877 2.16 14.78 11.09
N LYS A 878 2.27 13.81 11.96
CA LYS A 878 3.49 13.47 12.68
C LYS A 878 3.88 12.03 12.41
N MET A 879 5.11 11.70 12.68
CA MET A 879 5.59 10.33 12.68
C MET A 879 6.59 10.11 13.81
N ARG A 880 6.65 8.90 14.34
CA ARG A 880 7.67 8.55 15.31
C ARG A 880 9.00 8.37 14.59
N ASN A 881 10.06 8.95 15.15
CA ASN A 881 11.42 8.67 14.72
C ASN A 881 11.78 7.23 15.14
N THR A 882 11.84 6.31 14.18
CA THR A 882 12.31 4.93 14.42
C THR A 882 13.82 4.80 14.22
N ASN A 883 14.47 5.84 13.74
CA ASN A 883 15.93 5.93 13.61
C ASN A 883 16.50 6.78 14.73
N VAL A 884 16.33 6.32 15.97
CA VAL A 884 16.73 7.06 17.18
C VAL A 884 18.18 6.75 17.50
N ALA A 885 18.92 7.76 17.93
CA ALA A 885 20.22 7.54 18.56
C ALA A 885 20.00 6.73 19.86
N PHE A 886 20.62 5.57 19.91
CA PHE A 886 20.32 4.57 20.92
C PHE A 886 21.24 4.66 22.14
N ILE A 887 20.69 4.38 23.29
CA ILE A 887 21.40 4.29 24.56
C ILE A 887 21.40 2.80 24.97
N GLY A 888 22.52 2.12 24.85
CA GLY A 888 22.76 1.03 25.75
C GLY A 888 22.85 -0.40 25.28
N SER A 889 21.93 -1.11 24.73
CA SER A 889 22.08 -2.57 24.59
C SER A 889 22.84 -3.00 23.32
N GLY A 890 24.08 -3.35 23.47
CA GLY A 890 24.93 -3.94 22.44
C GLY A 890 25.30 -2.97 21.30
N MET A 891 26.46 -3.17 20.69
CA MET A 891 26.87 -2.42 19.52
C MET A 891 26.17 -2.94 18.28
N SER A 892 25.36 -2.07 17.65
CA SER A 892 24.74 -2.28 16.35
C SER A 892 24.82 -0.97 15.56
N PRO A 893 24.59 -0.97 14.23
CA PRO A 893 24.51 0.28 13.50
C PRO A 893 23.45 1.21 14.10
N VAL A 894 23.87 2.41 14.46
CA VAL A 894 23.02 3.40 15.14
C VAL A 894 22.75 4.60 14.26
N SER A 895 21.72 5.39 14.63
CA SER A 895 21.42 6.66 13.99
C SER A 895 22.63 7.59 13.97
N LYS A 896 22.77 8.34 12.89
CA LYS A 896 23.77 9.41 12.77
C LYS A 896 23.64 10.49 13.84
N ASP A 897 22.46 10.68 14.41
CA ASP A 897 22.22 11.65 15.46
C ASP A 897 23.13 11.44 16.68
N ILE A 898 23.63 10.20 16.90
CA ILE A 898 24.59 9.87 17.97
C ILE A 898 25.91 10.69 17.90
N GLU A 899 26.23 11.23 16.73
CA GLU A 899 27.40 12.12 16.54
C GLU A 899 27.25 13.39 17.38
N ASN A 900 26.00 13.83 17.63
CA ASN A 900 25.65 15.01 18.42
C ASN A 900 25.28 14.67 19.86
N ARG A 901 25.63 13.48 20.36
CA ARG A 901 25.30 13.07 21.73
C ARG A 901 25.95 13.96 22.78
N TRP A 902 25.32 14.03 23.92
CA TRP A 902 25.89 14.62 25.13
C TRP A 902 27.24 13.93 25.51
N ARG A 903 28.29 14.67 25.84
CA ARG A 903 29.63 14.17 26.14
C ARG A 903 30.13 14.63 27.51
N GLU A 904 29.83 15.87 27.89
CA GLU A 904 30.31 16.47 29.15
C GLU A 904 29.23 17.40 29.73
N PRO A 905 29.27 17.64 31.09
CA PRO A 905 28.37 18.56 31.76
C PRO A 905 28.32 19.94 31.09
N GLY A 906 27.16 20.44 30.82
CA GLY A 906 26.90 21.67 30.05
C GLY A 906 26.38 21.40 28.62
N ASP A 907 26.62 20.23 28.06
CA ASP A 907 26.13 19.86 26.72
C ASP A 907 24.59 19.74 26.66
N GLU A 908 23.92 19.47 27.79
CA GLU A 908 22.47 19.43 27.89
C GLU A 908 21.79 20.73 27.47
N ALA A 909 22.52 21.82 27.42
CA ALA A 909 22.03 23.11 26.90
C ALA A 909 22.05 23.20 25.36
N TYR A 910 22.75 22.30 24.67
CA TYR A 910 23.04 22.38 23.23
C TYR A 910 22.59 21.15 22.46
N THR A 911 22.32 20.03 23.14
CA THR A 911 21.85 18.80 22.49
C THR A 911 20.69 18.16 23.25
N ASP A 912 19.78 17.55 22.47
CA ASP A 912 18.71 16.67 22.97
C ASP A 912 19.05 15.19 22.79
N VAL A 913 20.24 14.85 22.28
CA VAL A 913 20.69 13.47 22.11
C VAL A 913 21.42 13.01 23.36
N PRO A 914 20.91 11.98 24.04
CA PRO A 914 21.48 11.49 25.28
C PRO A 914 22.95 11.01 25.10
N ARG A 915 23.66 10.94 26.21
CA ARG A 915 24.94 10.27 26.23
C ARG A 915 24.82 8.79 25.88
N TYR A 916 25.87 8.24 25.30
CA TYR A 916 25.97 6.79 25.19
C TYR A 916 26.20 6.20 26.60
N ILE A 917 25.41 5.21 26.99
CA ILE A 917 25.51 4.49 28.26
C ILE A 917 25.67 3.00 27.94
N SER A 918 26.83 2.44 28.29
CA SER A 918 27.07 0.99 28.18
C SER A 918 26.12 0.22 29.10
N THR A 919 25.67 -0.96 28.67
CA THR A 919 24.93 -1.91 29.55
C THR A 919 25.73 -2.34 30.77
N GLU A 920 27.05 -2.26 30.71
CA GLU A 920 27.97 -2.58 31.80
C GLU A 920 28.16 -1.41 32.77
N SER A 921 27.65 -0.23 32.44
CA SER A 921 27.76 0.96 33.26
C SER A 921 26.81 0.93 34.42
N GLU A 922 27.26 1.41 35.61
CA GLU A 922 26.42 1.62 36.79
C GLU A 922 25.28 2.63 36.56
N LEU A 923 25.43 3.48 35.55
CA LEU A 923 24.38 4.44 35.13
C LEU A 923 23.32 3.83 34.21
N TYR A 924 23.49 2.56 33.82
CA TYR A 924 22.55 1.95 32.87
C TYR A 924 21.17 1.74 33.50
N ASN A 925 20.14 2.25 32.79
CA ASN A 925 18.76 1.99 33.09
C ASN A 925 18.00 1.80 31.78
N TYR A 926 17.39 0.61 31.59
CA TYR A 926 16.66 0.27 30.38
C TYR A 926 15.46 1.22 30.11
N ASN A 927 14.93 1.90 31.13
CA ASN A 927 13.85 2.87 30.94
C ASN A 927 14.31 4.14 30.21
N TYR A 928 15.59 4.49 30.26
CA TYR A 928 16.11 5.66 29.54
C TYR A 928 15.91 5.54 28.03
N GLU A 929 16.04 4.33 27.46
CA GLU A 929 15.74 4.09 26.06
C GLU A 929 14.30 4.42 25.72
N ASN A 930 13.36 3.86 26.49
CA ASN A 930 11.93 4.07 26.29
C ASN A 930 11.55 5.53 26.52
N MET A 931 12.07 6.16 27.57
CA MET A 931 11.85 7.58 27.86
C MET A 931 12.29 8.46 26.69
N TYR A 932 13.45 8.19 26.10
CA TYR A 932 13.94 8.93 24.94
C TYR A 932 13.18 8.59 23.66
N ALA A 933 13.11 7.32 23.28
CA ALA A 933 12.50 6.88 22.03
C ALA A 933 11.01 7.26 21.92
N TYR A 934 10.30 7.22 23.04
CA TYR A 934 8.87 7.49 23.09
C TYR A 934 8.50 8.91 23.53
N SER A 935 9.47 9.77 23.74
CA SER A 935 9.22 11.17 24.10
C SER A 935 8.84 12.04 22.89
N SER A 936 8.34 13.23 23.18
CA SER A 936 7.90 14.22 22.19
C SER A 936 9.02 14.72 21.28
N ILE A 937 10.28 14.67 21.70
CA ILE A 937 11.44 15.05 20.87
C ILE A 937 11.62 14.12 19.66
N ASN A 938 11.26 12.86 19.80
CA ASN A 938 11.33 11.83 18.77
C ASN A 938 9.99 11.67 17.99
N VAL A 939 9.12 12.69 18.06
CA VAL A 939 7.94 12.79 17.20
C VAL A 939 8.16 13.87 16.14
N LEU A 940 8.53 13.42 14.97
CA LEU A 940 8.91 14.28 13.84
C LEU A 940 7.70 14.88 13.15
N ASP A 941 7.86 16.11 12.62
CA ASP A 941 6.90 16.70 11.68
C ASP A 941 7.08 16.05 10.30
N ALA A 942 6.05 15.33 9.86
CA ALA A 942 6.07 14.58 8.61
C ALA A 942 5.61 15.41 7.39
N THR A 943 5.40 16.73 7.58
CA THR A 943 5.06 17.65 6.49
C THR A 943 6.12 17.58 5.39
N ASN A 944 5.67 17.36 4.17
CA ASN A 944 6.57 17.19 3.04
C ASN A 944 5.99 17.74 1.73
N TRP A 945 6.91 18.09 0.81
CA TRP A 945 6.66 18.44 -0.57
C TRP A 945 7.44 17.52 -1.47
N ARG A 946 6.78 17.00 -2.52
CA ARG A 946 7.39 16.05 -3.48
C ARG A 946 7.20 16.56 -4.89
N LEU A 947 8.28 16.66 -5.67
CA LEU A 947 8.16 16.67 -7.11
C LEU A 947 7.96 15.22 -7.57
N ARG A 948 6.69 14.85 -7.77
CA ARG A 948 6.29 13.47 -8.03
C ARG A 948 6.59 13.03 -9.44
N ASN A 949 6.30 13.90 -10.42
CA ASN A 949 6.46 13.59 -11.82
C ASN A 949 6.93 14.81 -12.62
N LEU A 950 7.87 14.58 -13.51
CA LEU A 950 8.34 15.51 -14.52
C LEU A 950 8.44 14.76 -15.84
N SER A 951 7.70 15.15 -16.88
CA SER A 951 7.76 14.51 -18.18
C SER A 951 7.79 15.52 -19.31
N LEU A 952 8.63 15.26 -20.30
CA LEU A 952 8.75 15.98 -21.56
C LEU A 952 8.36 15.04 -22.70
N THR A 953 7.33 15.39 -23.44
CA THR A 953 6.83 14.62 -24.58
C THR A 953 7.02 15.41 -25.86
N TYR A 954 7.56 14.77 -26.88
CA TYR A 954 7.63 15.30 -28.24
C TYR A 954 6.69 14.52 -29.15
N ARG A 955 5.76 15.22 -29.78
CA ARG A 955 4.84 14.65 -30.78
C ARG A 955 5.48 14.77 -32.15
N ILE A 956 5.66 13.65 -32.83
CA ILE A 956 6.27 13.61 -34.14
C ILE A 956 5.31 14.26 -35.15
N PRO A 957 5.80 15.22 -35.99
CA PRO A 957 4.96 15.90 -36.99
C PRO A 957 4.25 14.90 -37.91
N ALA A 958 3.02 15.24 -38.31
CA ALA A 958 2.18 14.39 -39.16
C ALA A 958 2.87 14.04 -40.48
N SER A 959 3.67 14.95 -41.08
CA SER A 959 4.44 14.72 -42.29
C SER A 959 5.50 13.59 -42.15
N VAL A 960 6.07 13.43 -40.96
CA VAL A 960 7.01 12.35 -40.65
C VAL A 960 6.25 11.07 -40.37
N CYS A 961 5.15 11.17 -39.58
CA CYS A 961 4.29 10.02 -39.28
C CYS A 961 3.75 9.35 -40.56
N HIS A 962 3.34 10.13 -41.54
CA HIS A 962 2.89 9.64 -42.86
C HIS A 962 3.96 8.83 -43.58
N LYS A 963 5.23 9.25 -43.53
CA LYS A 963 6.36 8.52 -44.10
C LYS A 963 6.65 7.21 -43.36
N LEU A 964 6.29 7.10 -42.09
CA LEU A 964 6.45 5.92 -41.25
C LEU A 964 5.21 5.01 -41.26
N TYR A 965 4.18 5.32 -42.03
CA TYR A 965 2.90 4.59 -42.08
C TYR A 965 2.20 4.52 -40.71
N VAL A 966 2.36 5.54 -39.84
CA VAL A 966 1.66 5.68 -38.56
C VAL A 966 0.77 6.92 -38.58
N LYS A 967 -0.39 6.87 -37.92
CA LYS A 967 -1.28 8.04 -37.77
C LYS A 967 -0.66 9.09 -36.88
N ASN A 968 -0.12 8.68 -35.77
CA ASN A 968 0.63 9.55 -34.85
C ASN A 968 1.69 8.77 -34.09
N ALA A 969 2.74 9.48 -33.68
CA ALA A 969 3.81 8.96 -32.87
C ALA A 969 4.27 10.01 -31.85
N ARG A 970 4.70 9.59 -30.68
CA ARG A 970 5.28 10.45 -29.65
C ARG A 970 6.39 9.73 -28.89
N ILE A 971 7.35 10.51 -28.44
CA ILE A 971 8.44 10.07 -27.55
C ILE A 971 8.30 10.86 -26.26
N MET A 972 8.39 10.17 -25.14
CA MET A 972 8.33 10.75 -23.79
C MET A 972 9.63 10.42 -23.06
N LEU A 973 10.21 11.44 -22.44
CA LEU A 973 11.23 11.31 -21.41
C LEU A 973 10.63 11.77 -20.10
N GLY A 974 10.86 11.02 -19.04
CA GLY A 974 10.23 11.32 -17.76
C GLY A 974 11.11 10.98 -16.56
N MET A 975 10.73 11.54 -15.44
CA MET A 975 11.30 11.23 -14.12
C MET A 975 10.15 11.13 -13.13
N GLU A 976 10.14 10.07 -12.32
CA GLU A 976 9.20 9.92 -11.20
C GLU A 976 9.95 9.99 -9.88
N ASN A 977 9.29 10.48 -8.82
CA ASN A 977 9.88 10.69 -7.49
C ASN A 977 11.17 11.52 -7.55
N VAL A 978 11.11 12.69 -8.20
CA VAL A 978 12.29 13.47 -8.59
C VAL A 978 13.04 13.98 -7.36
N PHE A 979 12.32 14.54 -6.39
CA PHE A 979 12.87 14.92 -5.08
C PHE A 979 11.78 15.12 -4.04
N MET A 980 12.18 15.09 -2.77
CA MET A 980 11.35 15.42 -1.63
C MET A 980 12.04 16.44 -0.72
N VAL A 981 11.26 17.37 -0.19
CA VAL A 981 11.62 18.27 0.91
C VAL A 981 10.78 17.90 2.11
N ALA A 982 11.40 17.67 3.26
CA ALA A 982 10.76 17.41 4.54
C ALA A 982 11.35 18.31 5.62
N LYS A 983 10.72 18.36 6.79
CA LYS A 983 11.12 19.25 7.90
C LYS A 983 12.47 18.91 8.52
N SER A 984 12.87 17.63 8.51
CA SER A 984 14.15 17.17 9.02
C SER A 984 14.72 16.04 8.14
N SER A 985 16.03 15.77 8.30
CA SER A 985 16.72 14.66 7.61
C SER A 985 16.13 13.30 7.99
N ASN A 986 15.79 13.07 9.25
CA ASN A 986 15.18 11.84 9.73
C ASN A 986 13.75 11.68 9.16
N ALA A 987 12.93 12.75 9.16
CA ALA A 987 11.62 12.70 8.51
C ALA A 987 11.75 12.41 7.01
N LYS A 988 12.69 13.04 6.32
CA LYS A 988 12.98 12.78 4.91
C LYS A 988 13.38 11.33 4.67
N TYR A 989 14.23 10.76 5.51
CA TYR A 989 14.63 9.36 5.41
C TYR A 989 13.45 8.40 5.59
N LEU A 990 12.68 8.57 6.67
CA LEU A 990 11.55 7.70 7.00
C LEU A 990 10.41 7.78 5.98
N LEU A 991 10.28 8.91 5.28
CA LEU A 991 9.34 9.10 4.15
C LEU A 991 9.89 8.59 2.81
N GLY A 992 11.09 7.99 2.77
CA GLY A 992 11.73 7.52 1.55
C GLY A 992 12.25 8.64 0.62
N GLY A 993 12.42 9.85 1.15
CA GLY A 993 12.73 11.06 0.38
C GLY A 993 14.16 11.16 -0.15
N TYR A 994 15.02 10.20 0.17
CA TYR A 994 16.38 10.08 -0.39
C TYR A 994 16.44 9.19 -1.62
N ALA A 995 15.37 8.42 -1.94
CA ALA A 995 15.33 7.58 -3.11
C ALA A 995 15.64 8.36 -4.38
N LYS A 996 16.52 7.82 -5.23
CA LYS A 996 16.85 8.42 -6.52
C LYS A 996 15.64 8.41 -7.45
N PRO A 997 15.56 9.37 -8.38
CA PRO A 997 14.50 9.39 -9.38
C PRO A 997 14.44 8.12 -10.20
N ASN A 998 13.23 7.71 -10.58
CA ASN A 998 13.01 6.70 -11.60
C ASN A 998 12.98 7.40 -12.96
N TYR A 999 13.94 7.11 -13.83
CA TYR A 999 14.08 7.69 -15.17
C TYR A 999 13.32 6.86 -16.19
N LEU A 1000 12.46 7.49 -16.97
CA LEU A 1000 11.58 6.84 -17.93
C LEU A 1000 11.86 7.29 -19.36
N CYS A 1001 11.77 6.35 -20.29
CA CYS A 1001 11.75 6.61 -21.71
C CYS A 1001 10.59 5.83 -22.34
N GLY A 1002 9.69 6.50 -23.07
CA GLY A 1002 8.53 5.90 -23.70
C GLY A 1002 8.40 6.25 -25.17
N VAL A 1003 8.00 5.26 -25.99
CA VAL A 1003 7.64 5.43 -27.40
C VAL A 1003 6.20 4.95 -27.58
N TYR A 1004 5.39 5.75 -28.24
CA TYR A 1004 3.97 5.50 -28.46
C TYR A 1004 3.64 5.69 -29.93
N LEU A 1005 3.09 4.66 -30.55
CA LEU A 1005 2.74 4.62 -31.98
C LEU A 1005 1.26 4.30 -32.13
N ASN A 1006 0.60 4.98 -33.06
CA ASN A 1006 -0.79 4.70 -33.43
C ASN A 1006 -0.88 4.59 -34.96
N PHE A 1007 -1.38 3.47 -35.41
CA PHE A 1007 -1.45 3.09 -36.83
C PHE A 1007 -2.82 3.32 -37.43
#